data_51ef47048322e7f57c65aea33b622b90
#
_entry.id   51ef47048322e7f57c65aea33b622b90
#
_cell.length_a   1.000
_cell.length_b   1.000
_cell.length_c   1.000
_cell.angle_alpha   90.00
_cell.angle_beta   90.00
_cell.angle_gamma   90.00
#
_symmetry.space_group_name_H-M   'P 1'
#
loop_
_entity.id
_entity.type
_entity.pdbx_description
1 polymer ?
#
loop_
_entity_poly.entity_id
_entity_poly.type
_entity_poly.pdbx_seq_one_letter_code
_entity_poly.pdbx_strand_id
1 'polypeptide(L)'
;MQQKIRYHIDGMTCQACASRIEKVLNKKPFITAASVNFASEEAQITYDDSQTDPAALVALIAKTGYSASLPQDAPPADEPAHLGWRLWLLLAINLPFLVGMIGMMTGRHDWKLPPWAELTLASIVQLWLAVPFYKSAWASVKGGLANMDVLVALGTSAIYLYSLYMMSAPHGHGHIYFEAGVTVIGFVSLGKYLEHRSKKTSLNSLGLLLKLTPRQVSVQRDGAWQTVPLDQVQIGDLLRANPGERIAADGIVESGSGWADESHLTGESRPEAKEPGSRVLAGALVSDGSLVYRAEQLGKETLLGDMMAALSEAQGSKAPIARIADRVAAIFVPTVVAIAVATFALTWVIKGEWTVALMHAVAVLVIACPCALGLATPAAIMVGMGKAVRHGIWYKDAAAMEEAARVDTVVLDKTGTLTEGRPEIAAVWLAEEKKPHPCEAGEGWGGGVKTREATANHINEKTDELYRLAAAVEQNATHPLARAIVAAALARGIALPETANAKTDSGAGIRADVAGIGTVKVGKPDYCGLALPENLGDVWAIASIVAVAVDDRPLGAFALADALKADSRAAIERLHARGISAHIMSGDHPGTVAWIAQQLGIDDARGNMSPRDKAEAINTLRAAGKVVAMVGDGINDAPALAAANVSFAMKDGADVAEHTASATLMQHSVSQLVDALLISRATLKNIRQNLFFAFIYNILGIPLAALGYLNPIIAGAAMALSSISVLGNALRLKRARID
;
A
#
# COMPACT_ATOMS: atom_id res chain seq x y z
N MET A 1 0.72 20.23 22.32
CA MET A 1 -0.03 19.54 21.25
C MET A 1 0.67 18.21 20.92
N GLN A 2 -0.09 17.19 20.45
CA GLN A 2 0.58 15.97 20.00
C GLN A 2 1.21 16.20 18.63
N GLN A 3 2.51 16.02 18.53
CA GLN A 3 3.26 16.08 17.29
C GLN A 3 3.83 14.70 16.95
N LYS A 4 3.93 14.42 15.64
CA LYS A 4 4.50 13.19 15.09
C LYS A 4 5.80 13.52 14.34
N ILE A 5 6.89 12.92 14.76
CA ILE A 5 8.21 13.13 14.16
C ILE A 5 8.85 11.80 13.76
N ARG A 6 9.66 11.81 12.71
CA ARG A 6 10.46 10.66 12.28
C ARG A 6 11.93 10.95 12.38
N TYR A 7 12.69 9.91 12.77
CA TYR A 7 14.14 9.92 12.79
C TYR A 7 14.68 8.70 12.06
N HIS A 8 15.73 8.87 11.31
CA HIS A 8 16.58 7.78 10.87
C HIS A 8 17.49 7.34 12.03
N ILE A 9 17.61 6.04 12.25
CA ILE A 9 18.35 5.48 13.40
C ILE A 9 19.51 4.64 12.87
N ASP A 10 20.71 5.12 13.08
CA ASP A 10 21.93 4.41 12.75
C ASP A 10 22.39 3.45 13.84
N GLY A 11 23.04 2.36 13.43
CA GLY A 11 23.70 1.40 14.34
C GLY A 11 22.81 0.26 14.80
N MET A 12 21.55 0.15 14.31
CA MET A 12 20.70 -1.01 14.57
C MET A 12 21.21 -2.23 13.80
N THR A 13 21.51 -3.33 14.49
CA THR A 13 22.03 -4.57 13.87
C THR A 13 20.98 -5.69 13.80
N CYS A 14 19.89 -5.57 14.53
CA CYS A 14 18.82 -6.59 14.57
C CYS A 14 17.52 -6.02 15.13
N GLN A 15 16.44 -6.76 14.98
CA GLN A 15 15.11 -6.39 15.50
C GLN A 15 15.09 -6.12 17.02
N ALA A 16 15.92 -6.81 17.82
CA ALA A 16 16.00 -6.57 19.25
C ALA A 16 16.52 -5.16 19.60
N CYS A 17 17.35 -4.58 18.71
CA CYS A 17 17.81 -3.18 18.83
C CYS A 17 16.64 -2.21 18.70
N ALA A 18 15.81 -2.40 17.68
CA ALA A 18 14.60 -1.59 17.45
C ALA A 18 13.61 -1.70 18.64
N SER A 19 13.34 -2.92 19.11
CA SER A 19 12.46 -3.17 20.25
C SER A 19 12.99 -2.55 21.55
N ARG A 20 14.32 -2.45 21.71
CA ARG A 20 14.92 -1.77 22.85
C ARG A 20 14.68 -0.26 22.82
N ILE A 21 14.93 0.38 21.69
CA ILE A 21 14.71 1.82 21.52
C ILE A 21 13.21 2.12 21.78
N GLU A 22 12.32 1.36 21.18
CA GLU A 22 10.88 1.46 21.32
C GLU A 22 10.44 1.34 22.79
N LYS A 23 10.97 0.35 23.52
CA LYS A 23 10.68 0.14 24.96
C LYS A 23 11.16 1.31 25.82
N VAL A 24 12.32 1.91 25.50
CA VAL A 24 12.85 3.05 26.27
C VAL A 24 12.03 4.30 25.99
N LEU A 25 11.66 4.54 24.72
CA LEU A 25 10.83 5.66 24.32
C LEU A 25 9.44 5.59 24.94
N ASN A 26 8.73 4.47 24.80
CA ASN A 26 7.36 4.29 25.31
C ASN A 26 7.25 4.28 26.85
N LYS A 27 8.38 4.25 27.58
CA LYS A 27 8.38 4.44 29.04
C LYS A 27 8.31 5.90 29.48
N LYS A 28 8.43 6.85 28.55
CA LYS A 28 8.45 8.27 28.89
C LYS A 28 7.04 8.85 28.86
N PRO A 29 6.62 9.60 29.91
CA PRO A 29 5.25 10.09 30.02
C PRO A 29 4.86 11.10 28.94
N PHE A 30 5.83 11.79 28.33
CA PHE A 30 5.63 12.75 27.26
C PHE A 30 5.62 12.11 25.86
N ILE A 31 5.79 10.79 25.75
CA ILE A 31 5.68 10.04 24.52
C ILE A 31 4.39 9.22 24.55
N THR A 32 3.46 9.56 23.65
CA THR A 32 2.18 8.86 23.52
C THR A 32 2.36 7.53 22.81
N ALA A 33 3.17 7.49 21.76
CA ALA A 33 3.49 6.27 21.02
C ALA A 33 4.85 6.41 20.35
N ALA A 34 5.67 5.36 20.42
CA ALA A 34 6.87 5.25 19.63
C ALA A 34 6.91 3.86 18.98
N SER A 35 7.17 3.85 17.68
CA SER A 35 7.39 2.64 16.86
C SER A 35 8.73 2.74 16.17
N VAL A 36 9.54 1.69 16.27
CA VAL A 36 10.86 1.64 15.63
C VAL A 36 10.89 0.47 14.68
N ASN A 37 11.09 0.74 13.41
CA ASN A 37 11.18 -0.25 12.36
C ASN A 37 12.64 -0.53 12.01
N PHE A 38 13.10 -1.75 12.29
CA PHE A 38 14.46 -2.18 11.99
C PHE A 38 14.75 -2.24 10.49
N ALA A 39 13.73 -2.55 9.67
CA ALA A 39 13.94 -2.74 8.23
C ALA A 39 14.12 -1.42 7.48
N SER A 40 13.34 -0.39 7.83
CA SER A 40 13.49 0.97 7.27
C SER A 40 14.52 1.80 8.02
N GLU A 41 15.03 1.30 9.18
CA GLU A 41 15.95 2.05 10.05
C GLU A 41 15.34 3.37 10.55
N GLU A 42 14.01 3.41 10.72
CA GLU A 42 13.28 4.60 11.14
C GLU A 42 12.60 4.41 12.49
N ALA A 43 12.57 5.48 13.28
CA ALA A 43 11.74 5.63 14.48
C ALA A 43 10.65 6.68 14.21
N GLN A 44 9.40 6.31 14.43
CA GLN A 44 8.26 7.19 14.41
C GLN A 44 7.80 7.44 15.84
N ILE A 45 7.79 8.70 16.27
CA ILE A 45 7.52 9.10 17.64
C ILE A 45 6.40 10.12 17.66
N THR A 46 5.33 9.82 18.41
CA THR A 46 4.26 10.77 18.74
C THR A 46 4.50 11.27 20.17
N TYR A 47 4.69 12.56 20.33
CA TYR A 47 5.04 13.18 21.61
C TYR A 47 4.28 14.47 21.84
N ASP A 48 4.27 14.95 23.10
CA ASP A 48 3.69 16.22 23.50
C ASP A 48 4.77 17.30 23.41
N ASP A 49 4.62 18.23 22.46
CA ASP A 49 5.57 19.33 22.20
C ASP A 49 5.65 20.35 23.35
N SER A 50 4.65 20.38 24.24
CA SER A 50 4.69 21.22 25.44
C SER A 50 5.64 20.68 26.52
N GLN A 51 6.04 19.40 26.46
CA GLN A 51 6.85 18.73 27.48
C GLN A 51 8.25 18.34 27.00
N THR A 52 8.49 18.28 25.69
CA THR A 52 9.79 17.88 25.15
C THR A 52 9.98 18.47 23.75
N ASP A 53 11.23 18.62 23.34
CA ASP A 53 11.64 19.10 22.05
C ASP A 53 12.27 17.99 21.19
N PRO A 54 12.40 18.18 19.87
CA PRO A 54 13.05 17.23 18.97
C PRO A 54 14.50 16.87 19.36
N ALA A 55 15.27 17.83 19.91
CA ALA A 55 16.65 17.61 20.30
C ALA A 55 16.75 16.68 21.54
N ALA A 56 15.80 16.82 22.50
CA ALA A 56 15.73 15.94 23.65
C ALA A 56 15.40 14.48 23.25
N LEU A 57 14.57 14.28 22.20
CA LEU A 57 14.28 12.96 21.66
C LEU A 57 15.53 12.31 21.03
N VAL A 58 16.33 13.07 20.28
CA VAL A 58 17.64 12.60 19.75
C VAL A 58 18.58 12.21 20.90
N ALA A 59 18.70 13.05 21.92
CA ALA A 59 19.51 12.76 23.10
C ALA A 59 19.03 11.51 23.86
N LEU A 60 17.71 11.27 23.88
CA LEU A 60 17.14 10.08 24.52
C LEU A 60 17.47 8.81 23.72
N ILE A 61 17.42 8.86 22.40
CA ILE A 61 17.83 7.76 21.52
C ILE A 61 19.34 7.50 21.69
N ALA A 62 20.17 8.55 21.73
CA ALA A 62 21.61 8.43 21.94
C ALA A 62 21.97 7.71 23.25
N LYS A 63 21.19 7.92 24.33
CA LYS A 63 21.34 7.18 25.61
C LYS A 63 21.11 5.68 25.46
N THR A 64 20.41 5.23 24.43
CA THR A 64 20.24 3.81 24.15
C THR A 64 21.41 3.20 23.36
N GLY A 65 22.38 4.03 22.94
CA GLY A 65 23.58 3.60 22.21
C GLY A 65 23.46 3.67 20.71
N TYR A 66 22.45 4.39 20.19
CA TYR A 66 22.20 4.57 18.74
C TYR A 66 22.19 6.06 18.41
N SER A 67 22.52 6.40 17.14
CA SER A 67 22.40 7.77 16.65
C SER A 67 21.09 7.97 15.92
N ALA A 68 20.52 9.17 16.03
CA ALA A 68 19.29 9.56 15.37
C ALA A 68 19.53 10.86 14.58
N SER A 69 19.08 10.90 13.34
CA SER A 69 19.08 12.07 12.46
C SER A 69 17.71 12.28 11.82
N LEU A 70 17.39 13.50 11.40
CA LEU A 70 16.21 13.73 10.59
C LEU A 70 16.38 13.02 9.23
N PRO A 71 15.31 12.49 8.62
CA PRO A 71 15.42 11.78 7.34
C PRO A 71 16.02 12.61 6.21
N GLN A 72 15.93 13.95 6.30
CA GLN A 72 16.51 14.87 5.33
C GLN A 72 18.03 15.05 5.52
N ASP A 73 18.51 14.87 6.75
CA ASP A 73 19.93 14.98 7.12
C ASP A 73 20.61 13.61 7.18
N ALA A 74 19.86 12.54 6.92
CA ALA A 74 20.44 11.20 6.87
C ALA A 74 21.48 11.18 5.74
N PRO A 75 22.72 10.71 6.00
CA PRO A 75 23.71 10.57 4.96
C PRO A 75 23.12 9.69 3.85
N PRO A 76 23.39 10.00 2.57
CA PRO A 76 22.96 9.14 1.48
C PRO A 76 23.34 7.72 1.84
N ALA A 77 22.44 6.76 1.63
CA ALA A 77 22.65 5.34 1.98
C ALA A 77 23.75 4.74 1.10
N ASP A 78 24.95 5.32 1.23
CA ASP A 78 26.18 4.73 0.73
C ASP A 78 26.40 3.45 1.52
N GLU A 79 26.76 2.40 0.80
CA GLU A 79 27.23 1.17 1.45
C GLU A 79 28.25 1.60 2.50
N PRO A 80 28.14 1.15 3.75
CA PRO A 80 29.23 1.32 4.66
C PRO A 80 30.41 0.60 3.99
N ALA A 81 31.26 1.36 3.34
CA ALA A 81 32.44 0.87 2.61
C ALA A 81 33.29 -0.06 3.49
N HIS A 82 33.09 0.07 4.80
CA HIS A 82 33.73 -0.76 5.82
C HIS A 82 33.13 -2.16 5.98
N LEU A 83 31.88 -2.43 5.55
CA LEU A 83 31.29 -3.78 5.66
C LEU A 83 31.75 -4.67 4.50
N GLY A 84 31.94 -4.12 3.32
CA GLY A 84 32.37 -4.85 2.13
C GLY A 84 33.78 -5.42 2.26
N TRP A 85 34.80 -4.61 2.55
CA TRP A 85 36.17 -5.07 2.63
C TRP A 85 36.44 -6.00 3.83
N ARG A 86 35.77 -5.74 4.99
CA ARG A 86 35.87 -6.62 6.17
C ARG A 86 35.29 -8.00 5.90
N LEU A 87 34.18 -8.07 5.20
CA LEU A 87 33.57 -9.33 4.80
C LEU A 87 34.49 -10.10 3.84
N TRP A 88 35.04 -9.43 2.82
CA TRP A 88 35.99 -10.07 1.90
C TRP A 88 37.24 -10.58 2.59
N LEU A 89 37.78 -9.79 3.53
CA LEU A 89 38.92 -10.23 4.36
C LEU A 89 38.55 -11.44 5.22
N LEU A 90 37.36 -11.41 5.86
CA LEU A 90 36.86 -12.50 6.67
C LEU A 90 36.64 -13.78 5.84
N LEU A 91 36.08 -13.66 4.64
CA LEU A 91 35.92 -14.78 3.72
C LEU A 91 37.26 -15.32 3.23
N ALA A 92 38.24 -14.46 2.95
CA ALA A 92 39.60 -14.86 2.58
C ALA A 92 40.27 -15.63 3.73
N ILE A 93 40.12 -15.17 4.98
CA ILE A 93 40.64 -15.88 6.17
C ILE A 93 39.88 -17.21 6.39
N ASN A 94 38.60 -17.31 6.07
CA ASN A 94 37.84 -18.56 6.21
C ASN A 94 38.24 -19.63 5.17
N LEU A 95 38.72 -19.24 3.99
CA LEU A 95 39.03 -20.17 2.91
C LEU A 95 40.02 -21.27 3.32
N PRO A 96 41.19 -20.98 3.92
CA PRO A 96 42.12 -22.03 4.35
C PRO A 96 41.54 -22.97 5.42
N PHE A 97 40.66 -22.47 6.32
CA PHE A 97 39.97 -23.32 7.29
C PHE A 97 38.98 -24.27 6.61
N LEU A 98 38.23 -23.79 5.62
CA LEU A 98 37.31 -24.62 4.83
C LEU A 98 38.08 -25.69 4.02
N VAL A 99 39.23 -25.33 3.43
CA VAL A 99 40.07 -26.28 2.72
C VAL A 99 40.59 -27.36 3.68
N GLY A 100 41.08 -26.97 4.86
CA GLY A 100 41.52 -27.93 5.90
C GLY A 100 40.39 -28.88 6.36
N MET A 101 39.17 -28.35 6.49
CA MET A 101 37.98 -29.17 6.83
C MET A 101 37.66 -30.19 5.72
N ILE A 102 37.66 -29.77 4.45
CA ILE A 102 37.48 -30.67 3.30
C ILE A 102 38.58 -31.74 3.28
N GLY A 103 39.83 -31.34 3.57
CA GLY A 103 40.96 -32.27 3.71
C GLY A 103 40.66 -33.35 4.77
N MET A 104 40.21 -32.96 5.96
CA MET A 104 39.84 -33.91 7.01
C MET A 104 38.70 -34.86 6.57
N MET A 105 37.69 -34.38 5.90
CA MET A 105 36.58 -35.20 5.39
C MET A 105 37.03 -36.22 4.31
N THR A 106 38.07 -35.88 3.55
CA THR A 106 38.62 -36.74 2.48
C THR A 106 39.83 -37.55 2.93
N GLY A 107 40.16 -37.54 4.24
CA GLY A 107 41.28 -38.29 4.80
C GLY A 107 42.67 -37.67 4.56
N ARG A 108 42.75 -36.45 4.05
CA ARG A 108 43.99 -35.69 3.79
C ARG A 108 44.26 -34.71 4.93
N HIS A 109 44.92 -35.18 5.99
CA HIS A 109 45.24 -34.38 7.17
C HIS A 109 46.34 -33.35 6.96
N ASP A 110 47.11 -33.45 5.89
CA ASP A 110 48.13 -32.52 5.44
C ASP A 110 47.60 -31.15 4.96
N TRP A 111 46.31 -31.03 4.70
CA TRP A 111 45.67 -29.77 4.32
C TRP A 111 45.30 -28.88 5.53
N LYS A 112 45.45 -29.40 6.75
CA LYS A 112 45.14 -28.64 7.96
C LYS A 112 46.26 -27.61 8.21
N LEU A 113 45.86 -26.38 8.61
CA LEU A 113 46.81 -25.35 8.99
C LEU A 113 47.61 -25.76 10.23
N PRO A 114 48.86 -25.36 10.36
CA PRO A 114 49.62 -25.55 11.61
C PRO A 114 48.95 -24.75 12.76
N PRO A 115 48.99 -25.28 14.01
CA PRO A 115 48.24 -24.67 15.15
C PRO A 115 48.56 -23.21 15.40
N TRP A 116 49.81 -22.76 15.17
CA TRP A 116 50.15 -21.36 15.33
C TRP A 116 49.51 -20.44 14.26
N ALA A 117 49.33 -20.94 13.03
CA ALA A 117 48.64 -20.20 11.97
C ALA A 117 47.12 -20.11 12.23
N GLU A 118 46.52 -21.22 12.71
CA GLU A 118 45.13 -21.21 13.16
C GLU A 118 44.89 -20.19 14.29
N LEU A 119 45.76 -20.17 15.31
CA LEU A 119 45.71 -19.20 16.39
C LEU A 119 45.81 -17.75 15.88
N THR A 120 46.81 -17.48 15.00
CA THR A 120 47.02 -16.12 14.48
C THR A 120 45.79 -15.61 13.70
N LEU A 121 45.29 -16.42 12.77
CA LEU A 121 44.13 -16.07 11.96
C LEU A 121 42.84 -15.96 12.81
N ALA A 122 42.65 -16.90 13.74
CA ALA A 122 41.50 -16.86 14.67
C ALA A 122 41.57 -15.62 15.58
N SER A 123 42.74 -15.22 16.03
CA SER A 123 42.91 -14.01 16.85
C SER A 123 42.61 -12.74 16.09
N ILE A 124 42.99 -12.63 14.82
CA ILE A 124 42.60 -11.52 13.93
C ILE A 124 41.08 -11.45 13.79
N VAL A 125 40.42 -12.59 13.57
CA VAL A 125 38.97 -12.64 13.44
C VAL A 125 38.30 -12.30 14.77
N GLN A 126 38.69 -12.90 15.87
CA GLN A 126 38.03 -12.80 17.17
C GLN A 126 38.25 -11.43 17.83
N LEU A 127 39.48 -10.87 17.78
CA LEU A 127 39.83 -9.65 18.50
C LEU A 127 39.63 -8.37 17.65
N TRP A 128 39.55 -8.50 16.33
CA TRP A 128 39.42 -7.35 15.46
C TRP A 128 38.15 -7.38 14.58
N LEU A 129 37.91 -8.44 13.80
CA LEU A 129 36.77 -8.50 12.88
C LEU A 129 35.45 -8.74 13.61
N ALA A 130 35.45 -9.48 14.72
CA ALA A 130 34.26 -9.77 15.54
C ALA A 130 33.90 -8.67 16.56
N VAL A 131 34.68 -7.60 16.69
CA VAL A 131 34.44 -6.48 17.62
C VAL A 131 33.00 -5.91 17.49
N PRO A 132 32.39 -5.75 16.30
CA PRO A 132 31.03 -5.29 16.18
C PRO A 132 30.00 -6.18 16.91
N PHE A 133 30.21 -7.51 16.88
CA PHE A 133 29.36 -8.48 17.60
C PHE A 133 29.47 -8.30 19.11
N TYR A 134 30.68 -8.10 19.64
CA TYR A 134 30.89 -7.86 21.07
C TYR A 134 30.30 -6.57 21.56
N LYS A 135 30.45 -5.48 20.81
CA LYS A 135 29.84 -4.17 21.12
C LYS A 135 28.33 -4.27 21.16
N SER A 136 27.73 -4.92 20.18
CA SER A 136 26.28 -5.13 20.12
C SER A 136 25.78 -6.05 21.23
N ALA A 137 26.47 -7.15 21.51
CA ALA A 137 26.17 -8.07 22.59
C ALA A 137 26.19 -7.36 23.96
N TRP A 138 27.27 -6.64 24.24
CA TRP A 138 27.41 -5.88 25.49
C TRP A 138 26.32 -4.84 25.67
N ALA A 139 26.04 -4.07 24.63
CA ALA A 139 24.97 -3.08 24.64
C ALA A 139 23.59 -3.73 24.90
N SER A 140 23.32 -4.90 24.34
CA SER A 140 22.09 -5.64 24.54
C SER A 140 21.93 -6.16 25.97
N VAL A 141 22.97 -6.79 26.52
CA VAL A 141 22.96 -7.30 27.91
C VAL A 141 22.78 -6.15 28.90
N LYS A 142 23.50 -5.03 28.72
CA LYS A 142 23.32 -3.83 29.56
C LYS A 142 21.91 -3.27 29.49
N GLY A 143 21.21 -3.47 28.36
CA GLY A 143 19.81 -3.07 28.19
C GLY A 143 18.76 -4.06 28.73
N GLY A 144 19.21 -5.16 29.34
CA GLY A 144 18.31 -6.20 29.88
C GLY A 144 17.60 -7.03 28.80
N LEU A 145 18.16 -7.08 27.59
CA LEU A 145 17.67 -7.89 26.48
C LEU A 145 18.85 -8.70 25.92
N ALA A 146 18.62 -9.94 25.54
CA ALA A 146 19.58 -10.74 24.82
C ALA A 146 19.24 -10.75 23.32
N ASN A 147 20.23 -10.42 22.49
CA ASN A 147 20.12 -10.49 21.03
C ASN A 147 20.96 -11.64 20.45
N MET A 148 20.90 -11.83 19.15
CA MET A 148 21.68 -12.87 18.47
C MET A 148 23.19 -12.69 18.64
N ASP A 149 23.68 -11.44 18.75
CA ASP A 149 25.10 -11.16 18.90
C ASP A 149 25.63 -11.66 20.24
N VAL A 150 24.76 -11.75 21.27
CA VAL A 150 25.10 -12.37 22.56
C VAL A 150 25.38 -13.88 22.38
N LEU A 151 24.55 -14.58 21.61
CA LEU A 151 24.72 -16.03 21.35
C LEU A 151 26.00 -16.29 20.56
N VAL A 152 26.26 -15.51 19.52
CA VAL A 152 27.47 -15.62 18.69
C VAL A 152 28.70 -15.28 19.52
N ALA A 153 28.68 -14.17 20.28
CA ALA A 153 29.80 -13.76 21.11
C ALA A 153 30.11 -14.81 22.20
N LEU A 154 29.11 -15.36 22.89
CA LEU A 154 29.30 -16.41 23.88
C LEU A 154 29.88 -17.68 23.25
N GLY A 155 29.30 -18.17 22.16
CA GLY A 155 29.69 -19.41 21.51
C GLY A 155 31.12 -19.33 20.95
N THR A 156 31.42 -18.26 20.20
CA THR A 156 32.74 -18.11 19.58
C THR A 156 33.84 -17.79 20.59
N SER A 157 33.55 -17.03 21.67
CA SER A 157 34.49 -16.81 22.76
C SER A 157 34.79 -18.09 23.54
N ALA A 158 33.76 -18.91 23.80
CA ALA A 158 33.97 -20.21 24.47
C ALA A 158 34.87 -21.13 23.66
N ILE A 159 34.66 -21.23 22.33
CA ILE A 159 35.53 -22.02 21.44
C ILE A 159 36.96 -21.46 21.42
N TYR A 160 37.12 -20.14 21.31
CA TYR A 160 38.40 -19.50 21.23
C TYR A 160 39.22 -19.70 22.53
N LEU A 161 38.62 -19.45 23.69
CA LEU A 161 39.24 -19.63 25.00
C LEU A 161 39.58 -21.12 25.26
N TYR A 162 38.70 -22.02 24.88
CA TYR A 162 38.96 -23.46 24.95
C TYR A 162 40.18 -23.86 24.13
N SER A 163 40.21 -23.45 22.85
CA SER A 163 41.30 -23.79 21.95
C SER A 163 42.65 -23.20 22.41
N LEU A 164 42.60 -21.99 22.99
CA LEU A 164 43.76 -21.36 23.59
C LEU A 164 44.26 -22.13 24.82
N TYR A 165 43.35 -22.59 25.72
CA TYR A 165 43.69 -23.42 26.87
C TYR A 165 44.29 -24.74 26.44
N MET A 166 43.71 -25.44 25.44
CA MET A 166 44.25 -26.69 24.94
C MET A 166 45.63 -26.55 24.29
N MET A 167 45.90 -25.44 23.65
CA MET A 167 47.21 -25.16 23.04
C MET A 167 48.28 -24.84 24.10
N SER A 168 47.90 -24.30 25.26
CA SER A 168 48.80 -23.96 26.37
C SER A 168 49.01 -25.10 27.40
N ALA A 169 48.18 -26.16 27.38
CA ALA A 169 48.22 -27.23 28.33
C ALA A 169 49.45 -28.15 28.12
N PRO A 170 50.21 -28.54 29.17
CA PRO A 170 51.46 -29.33 29.07
C PRO A 170 51.29 -30.73 28.48
N HIS A 171 50.08 -31.25 28.39
CA HIS A 171 49.76 -32.58 27.86
C HIS A 171 48.71 -32.45 26.70
N GLY A 172 48.81 -31.38 25.93
CA GLY A 172 47.83 -30.96 24.92
C GLY A 172 47.75 -31.86 23.68
N HIS A 173 47.28 -33.08 23.84
CA HIS A 173 46.78 -33.91 22.72
C HIS A 173 45.31 -33.69 22.40
N GLY A 174 44.71 -32.59 22.92
CA GLY A 174 43.31 -32.23 22.65
C GLY A 174 43.12 -31.56 21.29
N HIS A 175 41.97 -31.80 20.67
CA HIS A 175 41.57 -31.12 19.45
C HIS A 175 41.38 -29.61 19.72
N ILE A 176 42.02 -28.78 18.90
CA ILE A 176 41.75 -27.34 18.83
C ILE A 176 40.66 -27.09 17.81
N TYR A 177 39.79 -26.10 18.06
CA TYR A 177 38.56 -25.81 17.28
C TYR A 177 38.53 -24.35 16.80
N PHE A 178 39.67 -23.71 16.54
CA PHE A 178 39.69 -22.34 16.03
C PHE A 178 38.89 -22.20 14.72
N GLU A 179 38.94 -23.22 13.86
CA GLU A 179 38.20 -23.28 12.62
C GLU A 179 36.67 -23.11 12.83
N ALA A 180 36.14 -23.70 13.89
CA ALA A 180 34.72 -23.61 14.19
C ALA A 180 34.31 -22.16 14.54
N GLY A 181 35.09 -21.48 15.40
CA GLY A 181 34.86 -20.08 15.77
C GLY A 181 34.95 -19.12 14.59
N VAL A 182 36.01 -19.25 13.78
CA VAL A 182 36.22 -18.42 12.57
C VAL A 182 35.12 -18.62 11.55
N THR A 183 34.72 -19.87 11.28
CA THR A 183 33.71 -20.22 10.30
C THR A 183 32.33 -19.76 10.74
N VAL A 184 31.98 -19.86 12.02
CA VAL A 184 30.73 -19.32 12.57
C VAL A 184 30.65 -17.81 12.36
N ILE A 185 31.73 -17.06 12.71
CA ILE A 185 31.76 -15.61 12.49
C ILE A 185 31.60 -15.29 10.98
N GLY A 186 32.25 -16.09 10.12
CA GLY A 186 32.17 -15.97 8.67
C GLY A 186 30.73 -16.12 8.15
N PHE A 187 30.06 -17.20 8.50
CA PHE A 187 28.68 -17.47 8.06
C PHE A 187 27.67 -16.45 8.62
N VAL A 188 27.83 -16.07 9.89
CA VAL A 188 26.95 -15.05 10.50
C VAL A 188 27.14 -13.68 9.83
N SER A 189 28.41 -13.30 9.55
CA SER A 189 28.71 -12.05 8.85
C SER A 189 28.20 -12.05 7.41
N LEU A 190 28.32 -13.18 6.70
CA LEU A 190 27.73 -13.35 5.36
C LEU A 190 26.20 -13.24 5.41
N GLY A 191 25.58 -13.89 6.38
CA GLY A 191 24.12 -13.80 6.61
C GLY A 191 23.68 -12.36 6.83
N LYS A 192 24.37 -11.61 7.71
CA LYS A 192 24.11 -10.18 7.96
C LYS A 192 24.32 -9.32 6.70
N TYR A 193 25.34 -9.58 5.91
CA TYR A 193 25.56 -8.86 4.66
C TYR A 193 24.44 -9.09 3.64
N LEU A 194 24.05 -10.36 3.44
CA LEU A 194 22.91 -10.71 2.57
C LEU A 194 21.62 -10.07 3.06
N GLU A 195 21.41 -10.05 4.37
CA GLU A 195 20.28 -9.36 5.01
C GLU A 195 20.28 -7.87 4.68
N HIS A 196 21.40 -7.18 4.90
CA HIS A 196 21.53 -5.74 4.62
C HIS A 196 21.32 -5.40 3.14
N ARG A 197 21.97 -6.15 2.24
CA ARG A 197 21.83 -5.99 0.79
C ARG A 197 20.39 -6.20 0.35
N SER A 198 19.69 -7.11 0.97
CA SER A 198 18.31 -7.42 0.68
C SER A 198 17.34 -6.34 1.13
N LYS A 199 17.55 -5.78 2.33
CA LYS A 199 16.82 -4.61 2.80
C LYS A 199 16.94 -3.47 1.78
N LYS A 200 18.17 -3.14 1.35
CA LYS A 200 18.43 -2.10 0.36
C LYS A 200 17.68 -2.36 -0.97
N THR A 201 17.64 -3.60 -1.44
CA THR A 201 16.93 -3.97 -2.66
C THR A 201 15.40 -3.85 -2.50
N SER A 202 14.88 -4.18 -1.33
CA SER A 202 13.44 -4.08 -1.04
C SER A 202 12.99 -2.62 -0.81
N LEU A 203 13.84 -1.79 -0.24
CA LEU A 203 13.62 -0.34 -0.07
C LEU A 203 13.70 0.44 -1.40
N ASN A 204 14.29 -0.13 -2.45
CA ASN A 204 14.40 0.51 -3.77
C ASN A 204 13.05 0.80 -4.47
N SER A 205 11.93 0.36 -3.92
CA SER A 205 10.61 0.79 -4.41
C SER A 205 10.40 2.30 -4.27
N LEU A 206 10.85 2.89 -3.14
CA LEU A 206 10.89 4.35 -2.94
C LEU A 206 11.87 5.02 -3.90
N GLY A 207 13.04 4.42 -4.10
CA GLY A 207 14.05 4.93 -5.03
C GLY A 207 13.62 4.93 -6.50
N LEU A 208 12.65 4.08 -6.88
CA LEU A 208 12.04 4.13 -8.21
C LEU A 208 11.11 5.34 -8.35
N LEU A 209 10.32 5.67 -7.33
CA LEU A 209 9.47 6.86 -7.33
C LEU A 209 10.29 8.15 -7.32
N LEU A 210 11.39 8.20 -6.56
CA LEU A 210 12.33 9.34 -6.57
C LEU A 210 12.94 9.59 -7.96
N LYS A 211 13.09 8.57 -8.80
CA LYS A 211 13.56 8.71 -10.18
C LYS A 211 12.51 9.29 -11.12
N LEU A 212 11.24 9.37 -10.70
CA LEU A 212 10.18 10.00 -11.48
C LEU A 212 10.26 11.52 -11.43
N THR A 213 10.91 12.10 -10.41
CA THR A 213 11.08 13.55 -10.27
C THR A 213 12.29 14.01 -11.09
N PRO A 214 12.12 14.91 -12.06
CA PRO A 214 13.22 15.46 -12.83
C PRO A 214 14.10 16.38 -11.94
N ARG A 215 15.40 16.38 -12.18
CA ARG A 215 16.33 17.24 -11.44
C ARG A 215 16.39 18.66 -11.99
N GLN A 216 16.12 18.81 -13.27
CA GLN A 216 16.15 20.08 -14.02
C GLN A 216 14.86 20.23 -14.79
N VAL A 217 14.40 21.46 -14.93
CA VAL A 217 13.11 21.81 -15.53
C VAL A 217 13.27 23.05 -16.40
N SER A 218 12.56 23.11 -17.53
CA SER A 218 12.48 24.30 -18.36
C SER A 218 11.40 25.23 -17.83
N VAL A 219 11.79 26.40 -17.32
CA VAL A 219 10.90 27.46 -16.79
C VAL A 219 10.96 28.68 -17.70
N GLN A 220 9.83 29.35 -17.90
CA GLN A 220 9.77 30.60 -18.60
C GLN A 220 9.99 31.76 -17.61
N ARG A 221 11.08 32.51 -17.76
CA ARG A 221 11.39 33.74 -17.00
C ARG A 221 11.72 34.87 -17.96
N ASP A 222 11.14 36.02 -17.76
CA ASP A 222 11.33 37.21 -18.61
C ASP A 222 11.11 36.92 -20.11
N GLY A 223 10.16 36.04 -20.44
CA GLY A 223 9.82 35.68 -21.81
C GLY A 223 10.76 34.66 -22.46
N ALA A 224 11.86 34.25 -21.80
CA ALA A 224 12.81 33.24 -22.30
C ALA A 224 12.75 31.95 -21.50
N TRP A 225 12.95 30.80 -22.20
CA TRP A 225 13.04 29.49 -21.57
C TRP A 225 14.43 29.26 -20.97
N GLN A 226 14.48 28.95 -19.69
CA GLN A 226 15.71 28.68 -18.95
C GLN A 226 15.59 27.31 -18.26
N THR A 227 16.67 26.54 -18.28
CA THR A 227 16.74 25.28 -17.53
C THR A 227 17.26 25.57 -16.12
N VAL A 228 16.45 25.30 -15.12
CA VAL A 228 16.78 25.51 -13.70
C VAL A 228 16.63 24.22 -12.91
N PRO A 229 17.33 24.07 -11.78
CA PRO A 229 17.05 23.00 -10.82
C PRO A 229 15.62 23.09 -10.29
N LEU A 230 15.00 21.93 -10.00
CA LEU A 230 13.61 21.86 -9.54
C LEU A 230 13.35 22.64 -8.24
N ASP A 231 14.33 22.73 -7.35
CA ASP A 231 14.25 23.48 -6.09
C ASP A 231 14.14 25.00 -6.26
N GLN A 232 14.39 25.51 -7.45
CA GLN A 232 14.25 26.94 -7.79
C GLN A 232 12.92 27.27 -8.48
N VAL A 233 12.06 26.28 -8.72
CA VAL A 233 10.73 26.46 -9.29
C VAL A 233 9.76 26.94 -8.22
N GLN A 234 8.87 27.88 -8.57
CA GLN A 234 7.84 28.43 -7.69
C GLN A 234 6.43 28.10 -8.20
N ILE A 235 5.47 28.08 -7.29
CA ILE A 235 4.05 27.95 -7.66
C ILE A 235 3.67 29.15 -8.54
N GLY A 236 3.00 28.87 -9.65
CA GLY A 236 2.64 29.85 -10.67
C GLY A 236 3.63 29.95 -11.83
N ASP A 237 4.82 29.37 -11.74
CA ASP A 237 5.78 29.34 -12.85
C ASP A 237 5.20 28.57 -14.05
N LEU A 238 5.50 29.06 -15.26
CA LEU A 238 5.23 28.34 -16.51
C LEU A 238 6.37 27.38 -16.80
N LEU A 239 6.04 26.10 -16.88
CA LEU A 239 6.95 25.00 -17.10
C LEU A 239 6.69 24.39 -18.49
N ARG A 240 7.74 23.83 -19.11
CA ARG A 240 7.63 23.11 -20.37
C ARG A 240 8.19 21.70 -20.21
N ALA A 241 7.44 20.72 -20.71
CA ALA A 241 7.86 19.34 -20.84
C ALA A 241 7.75 18.89 -22.31
N ASN A 242 8.85 18.36 -22.84
CA ASN A 242 8.96 17.84 -24.21
C ASN A 242 8.85 16.31 -24.23
N PRO A 243 8.71 15.67 -25.40
CA PRO A 243 8.69 14.20 -25.51
C PRO A 243 9.92 13.57 -24.88
N GLY A 244 9.69 12.55 -24.04
CA GLY A 244 10.72 11.88 -23.25
C GLY A 244 11.10 12.58 -21.94
N GLU A 245 10.56 13.77 -21.67
CA GLU A 245 10.75 14.46 -20.39
C GLU A 245 9.62 14.15 -19.40
N ARG A 246 9.92 14.29 -18.12
CA ARG A 246 8.94 14.11 -17.05
C ARG A 246 8.39 15.45 -16.59
N ILE A 247 7.10 15.46 -16.31
CA ILE A 247 6.40 16.60 -15.74
C ILE A 247 6.92 16.80 -14.31
N ALA A 248 7.23 18.04 -13.96
CA ALA A 248 7.95 18.38 -12.73
C ALA A 248 7.04 18.79 -11.57
N ALA A 249 5.84 19.26 -11.87
CA ALA A 249 4.86 19.80 -10.92
C ALA A 249 3.46 19.35 -11.30
N ASP A 250 2.55 19.25 -10.34
CA ASP A 250 1.13 19.16 -10.66
C ASP A 250 0.65 20.56 -11.12
N GLY A 251 -0.19 20.59 -12.14
CA GLY A 251 -0.64 21.86 -12.71
C GLY A 251 -1.64 21.70 -13.85
N ILE A 252 -1.89 22.79 -14.56
CA ILE A 252 -2.83 22.86 -15.67
C ILE A 252 -2.10 23.26 -16.94
N VAL A 253 -2.38 22.57 -18.05
CA VAL A 253 -1.86 22.88 -19.37
C VAL A 253 -2.41 24.23 -19.84
N GLU A 254 -1.54 25.17 -20.18
CA GLU A 254 -1.93 26.47 -20.76
C GLU A 254 -1.85 26.48 -22.29
N SER A 255 -0.84 25.79 -22.83
CA SER A 255 -0.67 25.71 -24.29
C SER A 255 0.08 24.45 -24.68
N GLY A 256 -0.07 24.08 -25.95
CA GLY A 256 0.45 22.82 -26.47
C GLY A 256 -0.56 21.67 -26.32
N SER A 257 -0.23 20.54 -26.90
CA SER A 257 -1.00 19.29 -26.78
C SER A 257 -0.05 18.10 -26.89
N GLY A 258 -0.44 17.00 -26.30
CA GLY A 258 0.39 15.80 -26.31
C GLY A 258 -0.23 14.65 -25.52
N TRP A 259 0.53 13.56 -25.37
CA TRP A 259 0.15 12.40 -24.59
C TRP A 259 1.08 12.25 -23.41
N ALA A 260 0.52 12.06 -22.21
CA ALA A 260 1.26 11.81 -20.99
C ALA A 260 0.99 10.39 -20.46
N ASP A 261 2.06 9.65 -20.17
CA ASP A 261 2.00 8.37 -19.49
C ASP A 261 2.01 8.60 -17.98
N GLU A 262 0.86 8.44 -17.37
CA GLU A 262 0.61 8.56 -15.93
C GLU A 262 0.52 7.19 -15.24
N SER A 263 0.84 6.09 -15.93
CA SER A 263 0.66 4.70 -15.46
C SER A 263 1.35 4.42 -14.11
N HIS A 264 2.46 5.08 -13.83
CA HIS A 264 3.18 4.94 -12.56
C HIS A 264 2.50 5.64 -11.37
N LEU A 265 1.57 6.56 -11.65
CA LEU A 265 0.86 7.37 -10.66
C LEU A 265 -0.58 6.87 -10.47
N THR A 266 -1.30 6.71 -11.58
CA THR A 266 -2.70 6.31 -11.60
C THR A 266 -2.89 4.80 -11.71
N GLY A 267 -1.90 4.08 -12.26
CA GLY A 267 -1.99 2.65 -12.56
C GLY A 267 -2.67 2.34 -13.90
N GLU A 268 -3.15 3.35 -14.62
CA GLU A 268 -3.75 3.19 -15.95
C GLU A 268 -2.67 2.93 -17.00
N SER A 269 -2.84 1.89 -17.83
CA SER A 269 -1.80 1.45 -18.77
C SER A 269 -1.74 2.27 -20.06
N ARG A 270 -2.69 3.16 -20.31
CA ARG A 270 -2.77 3.95 -21.55
C ARG A 270 -2.35 5.38 -21.29
N PRO A 271 -1.48 5.98 -22.13
CA PRO A 271 -1.23 7.39 -22.09
C PRO A 271 -2.52 8.19 -22.27
N GLU A 272 -2.63 9.31 -21.57
CA GLU A 272 -3.78 10.20 -21.61
C GLU A 272 -3.48 11.42 -22.49
N ALA A 273 -4.45 11.84 -23.31
CA ALA A 273 -4.33 13.03 -24.12
C ALA A 273 -4.45 14.29 -23.23
N LYS A 274 -3.52 15.21 -23.38
CA LYS A 274 -3.47 16.48 -22.65
C LYS A 274 -3.59 17.65 -23.63
N GLU A 275 -4.57 18.51 -23.37
CA GLU A 275 -4.91 19.70 -24.13
C GLU A 275 -4.95 20.90 -23.18
N PRO A 276 -5.00 22.15 -23.68
CA PRO A 276 -5.17 23.32 -22.83
C PRO A 276 -6.38 23.19 -21.89
N GLY A 277 -6.14 23.39 -20.58
CA GLY A 277 -7.12 23.14 -19.51
C GLY A 277 -7.04 21.75 -18.88
N SER A 278 -6.31 20.80 -19.46
CA SER A 278 -6.09 19.47 -18.85
C SER A 278 -5.14 19.56 -17.66
N ARG A 279 -5.43 18.76 -16.62
CA ARG A 279 -4.52 18.59 -15.48
C ARG A 279 -3.35 17.69 -15.85
N VAL A 280 -2.15 18.02 -15.35
CA VAL A 280 -0.93 17.22 -15.47
C VAL A 280 -0.37 16.91 -14.11
N LEU A 281 0.27 15.75 -13.97
CA LEU A 281 0.76 15.20 -12.71
C LEU A 281 2.29 15.11 -12.71
N ALA A 282 2.93 15.55 -11.63
CA ALA A 282 4.37 15.43 -11.42
C ALA A 282 4.82 13.97 -11.50
N GLY A 283 5.87 13.70 -12.30
CA GLY A 283 6.38 12.34 -12.50
C GLY A 283 5.86 11.66 -13.77
N ALA A 284 4.75 12.11 -14.37
CA ALA A 284 4.25 11.61 -15.64
C ALA A 284 5.27 11.82 -16.77
N LEU A 285 5.33 10.90 -17.72
CA LEU A 285 6.24 10.96 -18.86
C LEU A 285 5.49 11.49 -20.09
N VAL A 286 5.94 12.59 -20.67
CA VAL A 286 5.41 13.06 -21.96
C VAL A 286 5.86 12.08 -23.05
N SER A 287 4.92 11.35 -23.64
CA SER A 287 5.18 10.35 -24.66
C SER A 287 5.27 10.95 -26.05
N ASP A 288 4.42 11.95 -26.33
CA ASP A 288 4.36 12.66 -27.61
C ASP A 288 3.83 14.09 -27.38
N GLY A 289 4.14 15.01 -28.29
CA GLY A 289 3.76 16.42 -28.20
C GLY A 289 4.64 17.21 -27.22
N SER A 290 4.32 18.48 -27.01
CA SER A 290 5.00 19.35 -26.02
C SER A 290 3.96 20.12 -25.24
N LEU A 291 4.08 20.10 -23.91
CA LEU A 291 3.14 20.69 -22.99
C LEU A 291 3.78 21.89 -22.28
N VAL A 292 3.08 23.02 -22.28
CA VAL A 292 3.39 24.16 -21.43
C VAL A 292 2.29 24.25 -20.38
N TYR A 293 2.67 24.17 -19.12
CA TYR A 293 1.73 24.08 -18.01
C TYR A 293 2.15 25.00 -16.86
N ARG A 294 1.18 25.46 -16.10
CA ARG A 294 1.38 26.28 -14.90
C ARG A 294 1.48 25.39 -13.68
N ALA A 295 2.54 25.56 -12.89
CA ALA A 295 2.73 24.83 -11.66
C ALA A 295 1.74 25.28 -10.58
N GLU A 296 0.91 24.37 -10.06
CA GLU A 296 -0.01 24.62 -8.95
C GLU A 296 0.50 24.00 -7.65
N GLN A 297 1.12 22.82 -7.71
CA GLN A 297 1.68 22.13 -6.55
C GLN A 297 3.09 21.63 -6.85
N LEU A 298 3.98 21.73 -5.84
CA LEU A 298 5.40 21.38 -5.96
C LEU A 298 5.87 20.44 -4.84
N GLY A 299 6.80 19.58 -5.17
CA GLY A 299 7.52 18.75 -4.19
C GLY A 299 6.61 17.84 -3.37
N LYS A 300 6.47 18.10 -2.07
CA LYS A 300 5.67 17.27 -1.15
C LYS A 300 4.15 17.42 -1.33
N GLU A 301 3.71 18.52 -1.92
CA GLU A 301 2.29 18.81 -2.11
C GLU A 301 1.74 18.22 -3.42
N THR A 302 2.62 17.66 -4.28
CA THR A 302 2.19 16.95 -5.49
C THR A 302 1.65 15.57 -5.15
N LEU A 303 0.83 15.01 -6.05
CA LEU A 303 0.35 13.62 -5.94
C LEU A 303 1.50 12.62 -5.76
N LEU A 304 2.60 12.79 -6.49
CA LEU A 304 3.81 11.98 -6.32
C LEU A 304 4.42 12.16 -4.92
N GLY A 305 4.41 13.38 -4.38
CA GLY A 305 4.85 13.70 -3.02
C GLY A 305 4.03 12.98 -1.96
N ASP A 306 2.72 12.99 -2.10
CA ASP A 306 1.79 12.27 -1.22
C ASP A 306 2.00 10.75 -1.29
N MET A 307 2.18 10.19 -2.50
CA MET A 307 2.54 8.78 -2.68
C MET A 307 3.80 8.40 -1.92
N MET A 308 4.83 9.24 -2.02
CA MET A 308 6.12 9.02 -1.33
C MET A 308 5.95 9.12 0.19
N ALA A 309 5.16 10.07 0.68
CA ALA A 309 4.87 10.24 2.09
C ALA A 309 4.10 9.02 2.64
N ALA A 310 3.03 8.60 1.96
CA ALA A 310 2.23 7.43 2.35
C ALA A 310 3.07 6.14 2.36
N LEU A 311 3.89 5.91 1.31
CA LEU A 311 4.76 4.74 1.24
C LEU A 311 5.82 4.76 2.36
N SER A 312 6.41 5.92 2.64
CA SER A 312 7.38 6.08 3.73
C SER A 312 6.72 5.87 5.10
N GLU A 313 5.50 6.39 5.32
CA GLU A 313 4.76 6.18 6.57
C GLU A 313 4.42 4.70 6.78
N ALA A 314 3.99 4.05 5.72
CA ALA A 314 3.67 2.65 5.73
C ALA A 314 4.91 1.77 5.99
N GLN A 315 6.08 2.12 5.44
CA GLN A 315 7.34 1.42 5.71
C GLN A 315 7.83 1.63 7.14
N GLY A 316 7.58 2.79 7.75
CA GLY A 316 7.91 3.09 9.14
C GLY A 316 6.99 2.37 10.16
N SER A 317 5.80 1.92 9.75
CA SER A 317 4.83 1.28 10.62
C SER A 317 5.15 -0.20 10.88
N LYS A 318 4.70 -0.73 12.04
CA LYS A 318 4.82 -2.16 12.38
C LYS A 318 3.48 -2.86 12.29
N ALA A 319 3.37 -3.88 11.47
CA ALA A 319 2.23 -4.78 11.44
C ALA A 319 2.04 -5.53 12.77
N PRO A 320 0.81 -5.85 13.18
CA PRO A 320 0.52 -6.63 14.40
C PRO A 320 1.29 -7.96 14.46
N ILE A 321 1.42 -8.67 13.34
CA ILE A 321 2.17 -9.94 13.27
C ILE A 321 3.67 -9.76 13.57
N ALA A 322 4.25 -8.60 13.22
CA ALA A 322 5.65 -8.30 13.55
C ALA A 322 5.85 -8.14 15.06
N ARG A 323 4.88 -7.52 15.76
CA ARG A 323 4.92 -7.40 17.23
C ARG A 323 4.84 -8.75 17.93
N ILE A 324 4.09 -9.72 17.37
CA ILE A 324 4.03 -11.08 17.88
C ILE A 324 5.38 -11.76 17.68
N ALA A 325 5.99 -11.67 16.50
CA ALA A 325 7.30 -12.22 16.21
C ALA A 325 8.39 -11.66 17.17
N ASP A 326 8.34 -10.35 17.47
CA ASP A 326 9.25 -9.70 18.42
C ASP A 326 9.09 -10.26 19.84
N ARG A 327 7.86 -10.49 20.29
CA ARG A 327 7.57 -11.07 21.61
C ARG A 327 8.09 -12.51 21.71
N VAL A 328 7.89 -13.30 20.65
CA VAL A 328 8.41 -14.66 20.60
C VAL A 328 9.94 -14.66 20.64
N ALA A 329 10.61 -13.77 19.89
CA ALA A 329 12.07 -13.64 19.92
C ALA A 329 12.63 -13.29 21.31
N ALA A 330 11.93 -12.41 22.05
CA ALA A 330 12.35 -12.00 23.38
C ALA A 330 12.32 -13.14 24.42
N ILE A 331 11.45 -14.13 24.25
CA ILE A 331 11.37 -15.33 25.11
C ILE A 331 12.35 -16.40 24.59
N PHE A 332 12.49 -16.52 23.27
CA PHE A 332 13.25 -17.57 22.63
C PHE A 332 14.74 -17.54 23.01
N VAL A 333 15.39 -16.38 22.99
CA VAL A 333 16.84 -16.29 23.26
C VAL A 333 17.22 -16.71 24.68
N PRO A 334 16.57 -16.26 25.77
CA PRO A 334 16.83 -16.79 27.11
C PRO A 334 16.57 -18.29 27.24
N THR A 335 15.53 -18.81 26.57
CA THR A 335 15.22 -20.23 26.58
C THR A 335 16.32 -21.05 25.92
N VAL A 336 16.87 -20.59 24.83
CA VAL A 336 17.98 -21.23 24.12
C VAL A 336 19.24 -21.26 24.98
N VAL A 337 19.57 -20.17 25.67
CA VAL A 337 20.70 -20.13 26.61
C VAL A 337 20.51 -21.17 27.70
N ALA A 338 19.33 -21.32 28.26
CA ALA A 338 19.02 -22.34 29.25
C ALA A 338 19.18 -23.76 28.67
N ILE A 339 18.70 -24.01 27.44
CA ILE A 339 18.89 -25.30 26.74
C ILE A 339 20.36 -25.58 26.50
N ALA A 340 21.17 -24.59 26.10
CA ALA A 340 22.60 -24.77 25.89
C ALA A 340 23.34 -25.15 27.19
N VAL A 341 23.00 -24.48 28.31
CA VAL A 341 23.53 -24.80 29.62
C VAL A 341 23.13 -26.20 30.07
N ALA A 342 21.85 -26.56 29.87
CA ALA A 342 21.35 -27.92 30.17
C ALA A 342 22.04 -28.97 29.29
N THR A 343 22.22 -28.70 27.99
CA THR A 343 22.94 -29.58 27.05
C THR A 343 24.39 -29.78 27.51
N PHE A 344 25.09 -28.70 27.91
CA PHE A 344 26.42 -28.81 28.46
C PHE A 344 26.47 -29.71 29.69
N ALA A 345 25.62 -29.46 30.69
CA ALA A 345 25.61 -30.20 31.93
C ALA A 345 25.26 -31.69 31.71
N LEU A 346 24.20 -31.97 30.94
CA LEU A 346 23.77 -33.37 30.66
C LEU A 346 24.83 -34.13 29.85
N THR A 347 25.38 -33.50 28.80
CA THR A 347 26.44 -34.17 27.99
C THR A 347 27.68 -34.44 28.81
N TRP A 348 28.10 -33.49 29.68
CA TRP A 348 29.25 -33.70 30.58
C TRP A 348 29.02 -34.82 31.56
N VAL A 349 27.84 -34.88 32.21
CA VAL A 349 27.52 -35.99 33.13
C VAL A 349 27.44 -37.32 32.42
N ILE A 350 26.90 -37.40 31.21
CA ILE A 350 26.71 -38.69 30.49
C ILE A 350 27.98 -39.18 29.85
N LYS A 351 28.77 -38.29 29.22
CA LYS A 351 29.99 -38.66 28.45
C LYS A 351 31.27 -38.50 29.22
N GLY A 352 31.30 -37.76 30.32
CA GLY A 352 32.47 -37.47 31.11
C GLY A 352 33.48 -36.49 30.41
N GLU A 353 33.22 -36.09 29.17
CA GLU A 353 34.09 -35.26 28.35
C GLU A 353 33.55 -33.85 28.24
N TRP A 354 34.15 -32.90 28.98
CA TRP A 354 33.70 -31.52 28.97
C TRP A 354 33.84 -30.82 27.62
N THR A 355 34.83 -31.24 26.79
CA THR A 355 35.04 -30.77 25.43
C THR A 355 33.85 -31.03 24.52
N VAL A 356 33.37 -32.29 24.54
CA VAL A 356 32.19 -32.69 23.76
C VAL A 356 30.96 -31.94 24.23
N ALA A 357 30.83 -31.79 25.55
CA ALA A 357 29.72 -31.01 26.14
C ALA A 357 29.76 -29.55 25.69
N LEU A 358 30.94 -28.93 25.65
CA LEU A 358 31.09 -27.54 25.18
C LEU A 358 30.72 -27.41 23.70
N MET A 359 31.17 -28.34 22.86
CA MET A 359 30.87 -28.31 21.42
C MET A 359 29.38 -28.47 21.12
N HIS A 360 28.68 -29.36 21.86
CA HIS A 360 27.21 -29.50 21.73
C HIS A 360 26.49 -28.24 22.18
N ALA A 361 26.87 -27.64 23.32
CA ALA A 361 26.27 -26.41 23.82
C ALA A 361 26.47 -25.25 22.86
N VAL A 362 27.69 -25.10 22.30
CA VAL A 362 27.98 -24.06 21.29
C VAL A 362 27.21 -24.31 20.01
N ALA A 363 27.07 -25.54 19.53
CA ALA A 363 26.27 -25.87 18.38
C ALA A 363 24.80 -25.45 18.59
N VAL A 364 24.23 -25.69 19.81
CA VAL A 364 22.90 -25.21 20.20
C VAL A 364 22.82 -23.69 20.14
N LEU A 365 23.79 -22.97 20.72
CA LEU A 365 23.80 -21.48 20.69
C LEU A 365 23.85 -20.95 19.26
N VAL A 366 24.64 -21.57 18.39
CA VAL A 366 24.81 -21.13 17.00
C VAL A 366 23.56 -21.41 16.19
N ILE A 367 23.02 -22.63 16.18
CA ILE A 367 21.85 -22.99 15.36
C ILE A 367 20.58 -22.24 15.76
N ALA A 368 20.49 -21.87 17.03
CA ALA A 368 19.31 -21.21 17.57
C ALA A 368 19.25 -19.70 17.28
N CYS A 369 20.17 -19.14 16.51
CA CYS A 369 20.09 -17.73 16.13
C CYS A 369 18.84 -17.45 15.28
N PRO A 370 17.91 -16.62 15.71
CA PRO A 370 16.71 -16.31 14.94
C PRO A 370 16.97 -15.20 13.90
N CYS A 371 18.10 -15.29 13.16
CA CYS A 371 18.56 -14.24 12.25
C CYS A 371 17.51 -13.88 11.18
N ALA A 372 16.88 -14.91 10.59
CA ALA A 372 15.87 -14.72 9.55
C ALA A 372 14.53 -14.16 10.07
N LEU A 373 14.23 -14.28 11.37
CA LEU A 373 12.97 -13.84 11.97
C LEU A 373 12.79 -12.33 11.87
N GLY A 374 13.85 -11.55 12.08
CA GLY A 374 13.83 -10.09 11.99
C GLY A 374 13.49 -9.56 10.59
N LEU A 375 13.73 -10.36 9.53
CA LEU A 375 13.42 -10.02 8.14
C LEU A 375 12.11 -10.61 7.64
N ALA A 376 11.61 -11.66 8.26
CA ALA A 376 10.50 -12.47 7.76
C ALA A 376 9.25 -11.62 7.45
N THR A 377 8.90 -10.69 8.33
CA THR A 377 7.74 -9.82 8.20
C THR A 377 8.03 -8.56 7.38
N PRO A 378 9.08 -7.76 7.70
CA PRO A 378 9.32 -6.51 6.98
C PRO A 378 9.60 -6.71 5.49
N ALA A 379 10.36 -7.74 5.11
CA ALA A 379 10.67 -8.01 3.70
C ALA A 379 9.39 -8.30 2.88
N ALA A 380 8.49 -9.11 3.41
CA ALA A 380 7.22 -9.43 2.74
C ALA A 380 6.30 -8.21 2.64
N ILE A 381 6.19 -7.40 3.71
CA ILE A 381 5.39 -6.18 3.72
C ILE A 381 5.92 -5.19 2.69
N MET A 382 7.22 -4.91 2.67
CA MET A 382 7.82 -3.99 1.71
C MET A 382 7.57 -4.41 0.25
N VAL A 383 7.72 -5.71 -0.04
CA VAL A 383 7.44 -6.23 -1.39
C VAL A 383 5.94 -6.15 -1.71
N GLY A 384 5.08 -6.46 -0.74
CA GLY A 384 3.62 -6.39 -0.88
C GLY A 384 3.12 -4.98 -1.11
N MET A 385 3.59 -4.01 -0.31
CA MET A 385 3.26 -2.60 -0.46
C MET A 385 3.78 -2.02 -1.77
N GLY A 386 5.03 -2.33 -2.14
CA GLY A 386 5.56 -1.92 -3.44
C GLY A 386 4.81 -2.54 -4.63
N LYS A 387 4.14 -3.69 -4.43
CA LYS A 387 3.24 -4.27 -5.41
C LYS A 387 1.89 -3.55 -5.41
N ALA A 388 1.31 -3.24 -4.25
CA ALA A 388 0.06 -2.50 -4.11
C ALA A 388 0.15 -1.12 -4.78
N VAL A 389 1.22 -0.37 -4.52
CA VAL A 389 1.47 0.94 -5.13
C VAL A 389 1.49 0.86 -6.67
N ARG A 390 2.13 -0.17 -7.25
CA ARG A 390 2.13 -0.37 -8.71
C ARG A 390 0.76 -0.69 -9.31
N HIS A 391 -0.21 -1.10 -8.48
CA HIS A 391 -1.60 -1.30 -8.86
C HIS A 391 -2.47 -0.11 -8.43
N GLY A 392 -1.86 1.03 -8.12
CA GLY A 392 -2.57 2.24 -7.69
C GLY A 392 -3.26 2.10 -6.32
N ILE A 393 -2.80 1.23 -5.45
CA ILE A 393 -3.37 0.99 -4.12
C ILE A 393 -2.41 1.51 -3.06
N TRP A 394 -2.84 2.49 -2.28
CA TRP A 394 -2.01 3.16 -1.28
C TRP A 394 -2.47 2.86 0.13
N TYR A 395 -1.78 1.97 0.80
CA TYR A 395 -2.01 1.71 2.22
C TYR A 395 -1.29 2.74 3.09
N LYS A 396 -1.97 3.28 4.09
CA LYS A 396 -1.36 4.21 5.06
C LYS A 396 -0.35 3.52 5.96
N ASP A 397 -0.57 2.26 6.32
CA ASP A 397 0.32 1.52 7.19
C ASP A 397 0.29 0.00 6.92
N ALA A 398 1.25 -0.69 7.53
CA ALA A 398 1.37 -2.14 7.42
C ALA A 398 0.25 -2.90 8.15
N ALA A 399 -0.39 -2.27 9.15
CA ALA A 399 -1.50 -2.87 9.88
C ALA A 399 -2.76 -2.92 9.00
N ALA A 400 -3.02 -1.84 8.24
CA ALA A 400 -4.11 -1.81 7.27
C ALA A 400 -3.99 -2.93 6.23
N MET A 401 -2.78 -3.18 5.71
CA MET A 401 -2.54 -4.30 4.77
C MET A 401 -2.74 -5.66 5.45
N GLU A 402 -2.34 -5.83 6.71
CA GLU A 402 -2.57 -7.07 7.46
C GLU A 402 -4.06 -7.33 7.71
N GLU A 403 -4.82 -6.29 8.11
CA GLU A 403 -6.26 -6.40 8.31
C GLU A 403 -7.01 -6.66 7.00
N ALA A 404 -6.63 -5.98 5.90
CA ALA A 404 -7.19 -6.22 4.56
C ALA A 404 -7.05 -7.69 4.12
N ALA A 405 -5.98 -8.36 4.53
CA ALA A 405 -5.78 -9.78 4.23
C ALA A 405 -6.81 -10.71 4.91
N ARG A 406 -7.42 -10.26 6.00
CA ARG A 406 -8.36 -11.03 6.81
C ARG A 406 -9.82 -10.76 6.48
N VAL A 407 -10.10 -9.79 5.63
CA VAL A 407 -11.46 -9.37 5.27
C VAL A 407 -12.28 -10.54 4.75
N ASP A 408 -13.45 -10.72 5.34
CA ASP A 408 -14.47 -11.69 4.94
C ASP A 408 -15.77 -11.01 4.49
N THR A 409 -15.95 -9.72 4.78
CA THR A 409 -17.13 -8.94 4.49
C THR A 409 -16.73 -7.56 3.95
N VAL A 410 -17.29 -7.18 2.81
CA VAL A 410 -17.09 -5.86 2.19
C VAL A 410 -18.40 -5.10 2.21
N VAL A 411 -18.39 -3.90 2.75
CA VAL A 411 -19.49 -2.93 2.71
C VAL A 411 -19.14 -1.87 1.69
N LEU A 412 -20.00 -1.66 0.72
CA LEU A 412 -19.82 -0.75 -0.40
C LEU A 412 -20.83 0.38 -0.29
N ASP A 413 -20.38 1.62 -0.36
CA ASP A 413 -21.30 2.71 -0.67
C ASP A 413 -21.76 2.60 -2.13
N LYS A 414 -22.89 3.20 -2.46
CA LYS A 414 -23.42 3.17 -3.81
C LYS A 414 -22.74 4.23 -4.70
N THR A 415 -22.92 5.49 -4.31
CA THR A 415 -22.62 6.65 -5.17
C THR A 415 -21.10 6.87 -5.24
N GLY A 416 -20.55 7.06 -6.46
CA GLY A 416 -19.11 7.24 -6.66
C GLY A 416 -18.26 5.96 -6.41
N THR A 417 -18.81 4.94 -5.74
CA THR A 417 -18.14 3.65 -5.47
C THR A 417 -18.54 2.58 -6.48
N LEU A 418 -19.81 2.16 -6.46
CA LEU A 418 -20.36 1.18 -7.42
C LEU A 418 -20.82 1.84 -8.72
N THR A 419 -21.10 3.15 -8.66
CA THR A 419 -21.59 3.96 -9.76
C THR A 419 -20.58 5.04 -10.13
N GLU A 420 -20.73 5.65 -11.31
CA GLU A 420 -19.84 6.70 -11.81
C GLU A 420 -19.94 8.02 -11.00
N GLY A 421 -20.98 8.17 -10.16
CA GLY A 421 -21.24 9.42 -9.42
C GLY A 421 -21.72 10.56 -10.31
N ARG A 422 -22.09 10.25 -11.55
CA ARG A 422 -22.58 11.20 -12.54
C ARG A 422 -23.90 10.69 -13.08
N PRO A 423 -25.01 11.42 -12.86
CA PRO A 423 -26.31 11.02 -13.41
C PRO A 423 -26.27 11.10 -14.94
N GLU A 424 -26.80 10.06 -15.60
CA GLU A 424 -27.00 9.99 -17.05
C GLU A 424 -28.46 9.74 -17.36
N ILE A 425 -28.88 10.09 -18.60
CA ILE A 425 -30.23 9.81 -19.05
C ILE A 425 -30.36 8.34 -19.39
N ALA A 426 -31.01 7.57 -18.52
CA ALA A 426 -31.23 6.15 -18.66
C ALA A 426 -32.44 5.81 -19.56
N ALA A 427 -33.47 6.66 -19.56
CA ALA A 427 -34.65 6.50 -20.41
C ALA A 427 -35.33 7.85 -20.71
N VAL A 428 -36.04 7.90 -21.80
CA VAL A 428 -36.83 9.06 -22.24
C VAL A 428 -38.27 8.59 -22.49
N TRP A 429 -39.20 9.35 -22.00
CA TRP A 429 -40.64 9.14 -22.26
C TRP A 429 -41.22 10.39 -22.87
N LEU A 430 -42.02 10.22 -23.93
CA LEU A 430 -42.73 11.30 -24.63
C LEU A 430 -44.23 11.26 -24.30
N ALA A 431 -44.84 12.38 -23.97
CA ALA A 431 -46.26 12.48 -23.79
C ALA A 431 -46.97 12.28 -25.14
N GLU A 432 -47.90 11.33 -25.19
CA GLU A 432 -48.72 11.12 -26.38
C GLU A 432 -49.73 12.28 -26.52
N GLU A 433 -49.77 12.94 -27.68
CA GLU A 433 -50.90 13.81 -28.04
C GLU A 433 -52.15 12.95 -28.14
N LYS A 434 -53.17 13.24 -27.33
CA LYS A 434 -54.54 12.75 -27.60
C LYS A 434 -54.93 13.23 -28.98
N LYS A 435 -54.81 12.35 -29.98
CA LYS A 435 -55.44 12.62 -31.29
C LYS A 435 -56.92 12.77 -31.06
N PRO A 436 -57.59 13.83 -31.58
CA PRO A 436 -59.06 13.87 -31.66
C PRO A 436 -59.48 12.66 -32.48
N HIS A 437 -60.51 11.91 -32.01
CA HIS A 437 -61.08 10.79 -32.72
C HIS A 437 -61.43 11.20 -34.17
N PRO A 438 -60.91 10.45 -35.20
CA PRO A 438 -61.44 10.63 -36.55
C PRO A 438 -62.82 9.97 -36.59
N CYS A 439 -63.82 10.76 -36.95
CA CYS A 439 -65.05 10.24 -37.44
C CYS A 439 -64.83 9.31 -38.63
N GLU A 440 -65.59 8.23 -38.66
CA GLU A 440 -65.65 7.20 -39.69
C GLU A 440 -65.51 7.74 -41.14
N ALA A 441 -64.62 7.09 -41.89
CA ALA A 441 -64.95 6.71 -43.30
C ALA A 441 -63.76 6.00 -43.97
N GLY A 442 -63.98 4.82 -44.52
CA GLY A 442 -63.43 4.39 -45.82
C GLY A 442 -62.17 3.47 -45.77
N GLU A 443 -62.48 2.24 -46.10
CA GLU A 443 -61.54 1.16 -46.45
C GLU A 443 -60.53 1.56 -47.54
N GLY A 444 -59.26 1.13 -47.38
CA GLY A 444 -58.23 1.23 -48.42
C GLY A 444 -56.96 0.45 -48.08
N TRP A 445 -56.86 -0.72 -48.59
CA TRP A 445 -55.65 -1.59 -48.50
C TRP A 445 -54.47 -0.98 -49.28
N GLY A 446 -53.25 -1.06 -48.64
CA GLY A 446 -52.01 -1.00 -49.36
C GLY A 446 -50.96 -0.02 -48.82
N GLY A 447 -49.96 -0.49 -48.02
CA GLY A 447 -48.80 0.36 -47.70
C GLY A 447 -48.01 0.00 -46.43
N GLY A 448 -47.57 -1.24 -46.30
CA GLY A 448 -47.01 -1.75 -45.03
C GLY A 448 -45.51 -1.56 -44.80
N VAL A 449 -44.79 -0.72 -45.53
CA VAL A 449 -43.32 -0.56 -45.33
C VAL A 449 -42.91 0.90 -45.05
N LYS A 450 -43.58 1.89 -45.65
CA LYS A 450 -43.24 3.31 -45.43
C LYS A 450 -43.67 3.89 -44.04
N THR A 451 -44.60 3.24 -43.37
CA THR A 451 -45.14 3.71 -42.09
C THR A 451 -44.19 3.45 -40.90
N ARG A 452 -43.33 2.44 -40.92
CA ARG A 452 -42.38 2.16 -39.82
C ARG A 452 -41.19 3.11 -39.81
N GLU A 453 -40.60 3.48 -40.91
CA GLU A 453 -39.52 4.46 -41.01
C GLU A 453 -39.99 5.90 -40.70
N ALA A 454 -41.17 6.27 -41.19
CA ALA A 454 -41.78 7.57 -40.90
C ALA A 454 -42.12 7.73 -39.42
N THR A 455 -42.56 6.66 -38.73
CA THR A 455 -42.87 6.69 -37.29
C THR A 455 -41.59 6.76 -36.46
N ALA A 456 -40.52 6.05 -36.84
CA ALA A 456 -39.23 6.08 -36.15
C ALA A 456 -38.53 7.46 -36.30
N ASN A 457 -38.56 8.07 -37.46
CA ASN A 457 -38.03 9.41 -37.69
C ASN A 457 -38.79 10.48 -36.89
N HIS A 458 -40.11 10.39 -36.82
CA HIS A 458 -40.94 11.33 -36.06
C HIS A 458 -40.75 11.20 -34.53
N ILE A 459 -40.49 9.99 -34.02
CA ILE A 459 -40.15 9.75 -32.62
C ILE A 459 -38.78 10.34 -32.32
N ASN A 460 -37.79 10.19 -33.21
CA ASN A 460 -36.48 10.76 -33.05
C ASN A 460 -36.51 12.30 -33.05
N GLU A 461 -37.26 12.92 -33.98
CA GLU A 461 -37.43 14.39 -34.03
C GLU A 461 -38.05 14.94 -32.73
N LYS A 462 -39.12 14.31 -32.21
CA LYS A 462 -39.74 14.71 -30.94
C LYS A 462 -38.81 14.50 -29.74
N THR A 463 -38.03 13.44 -29.75
CA THR A 463 -37.04 13.19 -28.73
C THR A 463 -35.94 14.26 -28.74
N ASP A 464 -35.42 14.61 -29.91
CA ASP A 464 -34.41 15.66 -30.05
C ASP A 464 -34.96 17.04 -29.68
N GLU A 465 -36.24 17.30 -29.95
CA GLU A 465 -36.93 18.51 -29.48
C GLU A 465 -37.02 18.55 -27.96
N LEU A 466 -37.37 17.46 -27.31
CA LEU A 466 -37.39 17.35 -25.84
C LEU A 466 -35.99 17.66 -25.24
N TYR A 467 -34.91 17.07 -25.80
CA TYR A 467 -33.56 17.39 -25.40
C TYR A 467 -33.19 18.86 -25.63
N ARG A 468 -33.55 19.41 -26.78
CA ARG A 468 -33.25 20.80 -27.16
C ARG A 468 -33.86 21.81 -26.20
N LEU A 469 -35.14 21.61 -25.83
CA LEU A 469 -35.85 22.52 -24.95
C LEU A 469 -35.43 22.37 -23.48
N ALA A 470 -35.28 21.15 -23.01
CA ALA A 470 -34.79 20.91 -21.66
C ALA A 470 -33.39 21.48 -21.46
N ALA A 471 -32.44 21.17 -22.36
CA ALA A 471 -31.08 21.64 -22.26
C ALA A 471 -30.94 23.16 -22.37
N ALA A 472 -31.76 23.81 -23.22
CA ALA A 472 -31.79 25.27 -23.33
C ALA A 472 -32.16 25.97 -22.01
N VAL A 473 -33.11 25.41 -21.25
CA VAL A 473 -33.50 25.94 -19.94
C VAL A 473 -32.47 25.56 -18.86
N GLU A 474 -32.02 24.31 -18.85
CA GLU A 474 -31.13 23.75 -17.83
C GLU A 474 -29.68 24.28 -17.92
N GLN A 475 -29.23 24.86 -19.06
CA GLN A 475 -27.94 25.54 -19.15
C GLN A 475 -27.77 26.69 -18.13
N ASN A 476 -28.86 27.21 -17.61
CA ASN A 476 -28.89 28.24 -16.58
C ASN A 476 -28.87 27.70 -15.14
N ALA A 477 -28.84 26.36 -14.96
CA ALA A 477 -28.84 25.71 -13.66
C ALA A 477 -27.48 25.03 -13.38
N THR A 478 -27.11 24.99 -12.11
CA THR A 478 -25.84 24.34 -11.67
C THR A 478 -26.05 22.92 -11.15
N HIS A 479 -27.31 22.44 -11.13
CA HIS A 479 -27.65 21.13 -10.59
C HIS A 479 -27.03 19.97 -11.41
N PRO A 480 -26.57 18.87 -10.80
CA PRO A 480 -25.98 17.73 -11.53
C PRO A 480 -26.91 17.15 -12.62
N LEU A 481 -28.22 17.04 -12.34
CA LEU A 481 -29.21 16.57 -13.33
C LEU A 481 -29.29 17.50 -14.54
N ALA A 482 -29.23 18.82 -14.32
CA ALA A 482 -29.21 19.82 -15.38
C ALA A 482 -27.99 19.63 -16.31
N ARG A 483 -26.82 19.47 -15.72
CA ARG A 483 -25.59 19.24 -16.48
C ARG A 483 -25.66 17.96 -17.32
N ALA A 484 -26.27 16.90 -16.79
CA ALA A 484 -26.45 15.65 -17.51
C ALA A 484 -27.33 15.83 -18.76
N ILE A 485 -28.44 16.57 -18.63
CA ILE A 485 -29.36 16.86 -19.75
C ILE A 485 -28.66 17.71 -20.82
N VAL A 486 -27.91 18.75 -20.40
CA VAL A 486 -27.16 19.62 -21.31
C VAL A 486 -26.08 18.83 -22.04
N ALA A 487 -25.29 18.03 -21.32
CA ALA A 487 -24.25 17.20 -21.90
C ALA A 487 -24.81 16.19 -22.92
N ALA A 488 -25.95 15.55 -22.60
CA ALA A 488 -26.59 14.59 -23.49
C ALA A 488 -27.13 15.26 -24.77
N ALA A 489 -27.66 16.49 -24.69
CA ALA A 489 -28.12 17.26 -25.85
C ALA A 489 -26.92 17.65 -26.76
N LEU A 490 -25.82 18.13 -26.16
CA LEU A 490 -24.60 18.51 -26.92
C LEU A 490 -23.95 17.29 -27.58
N ALA A 491 -23.89 16.13 -26.90
CA ALA A 491 -23.38 14.89 -27.46
C ALA A 491 -24.19 14.38 -28.67
N ARG A 492 -25.47 14.76 -28.77
CA ARG A 492 -26.35 14.51 -29.93
C ARG A 492 -26.17 15.54 -31.04
N GLY A 493 -25.34 16.55 -30.85
CA GLY A 493 -25.13 17.64 -31.84
C GLY A 493 -26.30 18.63 -31.89
N ILE A 494 -27.14 18.71 -30.85
CA ILE A 494 -28.33 19.56 -30.83
C ILE A 494 -27.90 20.99 -30.48
N ALA A 495 -28.19 21.96 -31.35
CA ALA A 495 -27.99 23.37 -31.08
C ALA A 495 -29.04 23.87 -30.08
N LEU A 496 -28.55 24.53 -29.01
CA LEU A 496 -29.40 25.06 -27.96
C LEU A 496 -29.91 26.45 -28.30
N PRO A 497 -31.24 26.71 -28.25
CA PRO A 497 -31.81 28.03 -28.49
C PRO A 497 -31.48 29.00 -27.32
N GLU A 498 -31.50 30.29 -27.62
CA GLU A 498 -31.36 31.34 -26.59
C GLU A 498 -32.58 31.37 -25.69
N THR A 499 -32.33 31.60 -24.41
CA THR A 499 -33.38 31.68 -23.38
C THR A 499 -33.36 33.03 -22.70
N ALA A 500 -34.55 33.50 -22.31
CA ALA A 500 -34.73 34.73 -21.55
C ALA A 500 -35.54 34.45 -20.26
N ASN A 501 -35.49 35.37 -19.31
CA ASN A 501 -36.33 35.35 -18.09
C ASN A 501 -36.18 34.02 -17.27
N ALA A 502 -34.99 33.41 -17.28
CA ALA A 502 -34.77 32.19 -16.53
C ALA A 502 -35.01 32.40 -15.03
N LYS A 503 -35.88 31.55 -14.43
CA LYS A 503 -36.24 31.61 -13.01
C LYS A 503 -36.24 30.20 -12.41
N THR A 504 -35.52 30.03 -11.33
CA THR A 504 -35.54 28.80 -10.55
C THR A 504 -36.61 28.86 -9.47
N ASP A 505 -37.50 27.89 -9.47
CA ASP A 505 -38.54 27.69 -8.44
C ASP A 505 -37.98 26.60 -7.46
N SER A 506 -37.54 27.06 -6.28
CA SER A 506 -36.77 26.22 -5.33
C SER A 506 -37.50 24.92 -4.99
N GLY A 507 -36.84 23.79 -5.17
CA GLY A 507 -37.35 22.46 -4.88
C GLY A 507 -38.38 21.90 -5.89
N ALA A 508 -38.70 22.63 -6.96
CA ALA A 508 -39.63 22.22 -8.01
C ALA A 508 -38.97 22.08 -9.38
N GLY A 509 -38.26 23.12 -9.85
CA GLY A 509 -37.61 23.11 -11.17
C GLY A 509 -37.18 24.49 -11.62
N ILE A 510 -36.94 24.63 -12.91
CA ILE A 510 -36.55 25.89 -13.58
C ILE A 510 -37.50 26.15 -14.76
N ARG A 511 -37.75 27.42 -15.04
CA ARG A 511 -38.50 27.87 -16.23
C ARG A 511 -37.74 28.99 -16.93
N ALA A 512 -37.91 29.06 -18.24
CA ALA A 512 -37.38 30.16 -19.05
C ALA A 512 -38.25 30.32 -20.31
N ASP A 513 -38.20 31.52 -20.87
CA ASP A 513 -38.84 31.79 -22.16
C ASP A 513 -37.86 31.46 -23.28
N VAL A 514 -38.27 30.56 -24.19
CA VAL A 514 -37.50 30.15 -25.36
C VAL A 514 -38.06 30.83 -26.60
N ALA A 515 -37.17 31.53 -27.35
CA ALA A 515 -37.58 32.34 -28.49
C ALA A 515 -38.37 31.51 -29.54
N GLY A 516 -39.58 32.00 -29.89
CA GLY A 516 -40.43 31.37 -30.90
C GLY A 516 -41.19 30.11 -30.44
N ILE A 517 -41.12 29.72 -29.15
CA ILE A 517 -41.73 28.49 -28.62
C ILE A 517 -42.67 28.79 -27.45
N GLY A 518 -42.28 29.65 -26.52
CA GLY A 518 -43.04 29.97 -25.31
C GLY A 518 -42.29 29.73 -24.02
N THR A 519 -43.00 29.66 -22.90
CA THR A 519 -42.39 29.40 -21.59
C THR A 519 -42.18 27.90 -21.38
N VAL A 520 -40.93 27.50 -21.30
CA VAL A 520 -40.55 26.09 -21.04
C VAL A 520 -40.26 25.89 -19.55
N LYS A 521 -40.88 24.86 -18.96
CA LYS A 521 -40.68 24.39 -17.59
C LYS A 521 -39.96 23.07 -17.60
N VAL A 522 -38.91 22.95 -16.76
CA VAL A 522 -38.13 21.71 -16.55
C VAL A 522 -38.06 21.44 -15.06
N GLY A 523 -38.41 20.25 -14.60
CA GLY A 523 -38.38 19.93 -13.17
C GLY A 523 -39.19 18.72 -12.78
N LYS A 524 -39.67 18.68 -11.54
CA LYS A 524 -40.50 17.57 -11.04
C LYS A 524 -41.76 17.34 -11.90
N PRO A 525 -42.26 16.11 -12.04
CA PRO A 525 -43.45 15.79 -12.79
C PRO A 525 -44.63 16.70 -12.42
N ASP A 526 -44.92 16.88 -11.13
CA ASP A 526 -45.99 17.72 -10.63
C ASP A 526 -45.83 19.20 -11.04
N TYR A 527 -44.61 19.70 -11.08
CA TYR A 527 -44.28 21.08 -11.49
C TYR A 527 -44.59 21.32 -12.97
N CYS A 528 -44.43 20.28 -13.80
CA CYS A 528 -44.69 20.30 -15.23
C CYS A 528 -46.09 19.79 -15.58
N GLY A 529 -46.94 19.49 -14.58
CA GLY A 529 -48.28 18.94 -14.79
C GLY A 529 -48.30 17.57 -15.47
N LEU A 530 -47.25 16.78 -15.31
CA LEU A 530 -47.06 15.48 -15.95
C LEU A 530 -47.46 14.36 -15.00
N ALA A 531 -48.45 13.54 -15.41
CA ALA A 531 -48.72 12.24 -14.80
C ALA A 531 -48.11 11.13 -15.64
N LEU A 532 -47.15 10.41 -15.04
CA LEU A 532 -46.51 9.28 -15.71
C LEU A 532 -47.37 8.02 -15.60
N PRO A 533 -47.43 7.15 -16.63
CA PRO A 533 -48.07 5.84 -16.55
C PRO A 533 -47.42 4.94 -15.50
N GLU A 534 -48.20 4.11 -14.82
CA GLU A 534 -47.71 3.20 -13.77
C GLU A 534 -46.79 2.08 -14.29
N ASN A 535 -46.76 1.78 -15.59
CA ASN A 535 -46.07 0.61 -16.18
C ASN A 535 -44.94 1.02 -17.15
N LEU A 536 -44.10 1.99 -16.77
CA LEU A 536 -42.98 2.44 -17.61
C LEU A 536 -41.69 1.57 -17.46
N GLY A 537 -41.71 0.56 -16.57
CA GLY A 537 -40.57 -0.33 -16.31
C GLY A 537 -39.75 0.13 -15.11
N ASP A 538 -38.88 -0.79 -14.64
CA ASP A 538 -38.14 -0.66 -13.36
C ASP A 538 -37.25 0.58 -13.27
N VAL A 539 -36.67 1.03 -14.38
CA VAL A 539 -35.81 2.22 -14.44
C VAL A 539 -36.56 3.48 -13.98
N TRP A 540 -37.84 3.64 -14.35
CA TRP A 540 -38.64 4.79 -13.96
C TRP A 540 -39.04 4.82 -12.48
N ALA A 541 -39.09 3.65 -11.86
CA ALA A 541 -39.40 3.53 -10.44
C ALA A 541 -38.22 3.97 -9.53
N ILE A 542 -37.01 3.96 -10.07
CA ILE A 542 -35.79 4.17 -9.29
C ILE A 542 -35.00 5.42 -9.71
N ALA A 543 -35.23 5.95 -10.90
CA ALA A 543 -34.56 7.10 -11.47
C ALA A 543 -35.08 8.44 -10.90
N SER A 544 -34.24 9.46 -10.95
CA SER A 544 -34.71 10.84 -10.77
C SER A 544 -35.45 11.29 -12.04
N ILE A 545 -36.70 11.62 -11.91
CA ILE A 545 -37.53 12.01 -13.04
C ILE A 545 -37.48 13.52 -13.21
N VAL A 546 -37.13 13.97 -14.41
CA VAL A 546 -37.15 15.37 -14.84
C VAL A 546 -38.12 15.49 -16.00
N ALA A 547 -39.25 16.16 -15.76
CA ALA A 547 -40.28 16.41 -16.76
C ALA A 547 -40.06 17.75 -17.48
N VAL A 548 -40.59 17.84 -18.69
CA VAL A 548 -40.52 19.03 -19.53
C VAL A 548 -41.93 19.41 -19.99
N ALA A 549 -42.25 20.68 -19.88
CA ALA A 549 -43.53 21.22 -20.38
C ALA A 549 -43.30 22.54 -21.11
N VAL A 550 -44.17 22.83 -22.08
CA VAL A 550 -44.24 24.11 -22.82
C VAL A 550 -45.61 24.69 -22.63
N ASP A 551 -45.72 25.94 -22.15
CA ASP A 551 -46.98 26.63 -21.85
C ASP A 551 -47.97 25.76 -21.09
N ASP A 552 -47.46 25.10 -20.01
CA ASP A 552 -48.19 24.16 -19.15
C ASP A 552 -48.68 22.86 -19.85
N ARG A 553 -48.20 22.57 -21.06
CA ARG A 553 -48.47 21.31 -21.76
C ARG A 553 -47.25 20.38 -21.60
N PRO A 554 -47.39 19.22 -20.93
CA PRO A 554 -46.31 18.26 -20.80
C PRO A 554 -45.84 17.72 -22.16
N LEU A 555 -44.55 17.72 -22.43
CA LEU A 555 -43.92 17.14 -23.63
C LEU A 555 -43.37 15.75 -23.38
N GLY A 556 -42.80 15.51 -22.21
CA GLY A 556 -42.20 14.27 -21.87
C GLY A 556 -41.37 14.35 -20.58
N ALA A 557 -40.61 13.31 -20.33
CA ALA A 557 -39.71 13.24 -19.18
C ALA A 557 -38.45 12.45 -19.48
N PHE A 558 -37.42 12.76 -18.71
CA PHE A 558 -36.18 12.02 -18.62
C PHE A 558 -36.12 11.23 -17.32
N ALA A 559 -35.72 9.98 -17.38
CA ALA A 559 -35.31 9.20 -16.23
C ALA A 559 -33.79 9.29 -16.12
N LEU A 560 -33.29 9.96 -15.09
CA LEU A 560 -31.83 10.08 -14.85
C LEU A 560 -31.42 9.15 -13.72
N ALA A 561 -30.45 8.29 -13.98
CA ALA A 561 -29.90 7.36 -13.04
C ALA A 561 -28.38 7.44 -13.08
N ASP A 562 -27.74 7.12 -11.95
CA ASP A 562 -26.31 7.02 -11.87
C ASP A 562 -25.85 5.66 -12.45
N ALA A 563 -25.05 5.70 -13.50
CA ALA A 563 -24.61 4.49 -14.21
C ALA A 563 -23.71 3.62 -13.34
N LEU A 564 -23.90 2.29 -13.38
CA LEU A 564 -22.99 1.35 -12.76
C LEU A 564 -21.64 1.37 -13.47
N LYS A 565 -20.55 1.35 -12.71
CA LYS A 565 -19.20 1.19 -13.28
C LYS A 565 -19.12 -0.15 -14.00
N ALA A 566 -18.48 -0.16 -15.16
CA ALA A 566 -18.38 -1.33 -16.04
C ALA A 566 -17.76 -2.57 -15.37
N ASP A 567 -16.89 -2.35 -14.38
CA ASP A 567 -16.19 -3.40 -13.65
C ASP A 567 -16.88 -3.88 -12.37
N SER A 568 -17.92 -3.17 -11.88
CA SER A 568 -18.57 -3.45 -10.59
C SER A 568 -19.06 -4.89 -10.51
N ARG A 569 -19.76 -5.39 -11.55
CA ARG A 569 -20.28 -6.75 -11.55
C ARG A 569 -19.18 -7.80 -11.48
N ALA A 570 -18.17 -7.68 -12.34
CA ALA A 570 -17.03 -8.60 -12.34
C ALA A 570 -16.27 -8.59 -11.02
N ALA A 571 -16.14 -7.42 -10.38
CA ALA A 571 -15.50 -7.28 -9.08
C ALA A 571 -16.29 -8.00 -7.98
N ILE A 572 -17.62 -7.87 -7.93
CA ILE A 572 -18.48 -8.57 -6.96
C ILE A 572 -18.42 -10.08 -7.17
N GLU A 573 -18.47 -10.56 -8.41
CA GLU A 573 -18.32 -11.98 -8.73
C GLU A 573 -16.96 -12.53 -8.26
N ARG A 574 -15.87 -11.74 -8.42
CA ARG A 574 -14.53 -12.08 -7.90
C ARG A 574 -14.48 -12.13 -6.37
N LEU A 575 -15.20 -11.27 -5.65
CA LEU A 575 -15.32 -11.31 -4.18
C LEU A 575 -16.03 -12.59 -3.74
N HIS A 576 -17.21 -12.88 -4.31
CA HIS A 576 -18.01 -14.06 -3.98
C HIS A 576 -17.26 -15.37 -4.26
N ALA A 577 -16.54 -15.47 -5.39
CA ALA A 577 -15.71 -16.62 -5.72
C ALA A 577 -14.60 -16.90 -4.68
N ARG A 578 -14.28 -15.93 -3.82
CA ARG A 578 -13.29 -16.04 -2.74
C ARG A 578 -13.88 -16.13 -1.35
N GLY A 579 -15.20 -16.30 -1.27
CA GLY A 579 -15.94 -16.41 0.00
C GLY A 579 -16.00 -15.08 0.77
N ILE A 580 -15.90 -13.93 0.08
CA ILE A 580 -16.05 -12.60 0.67
C ILE A 580 -17.49 -12.14 0.38
N SER A 581 -18.24 -11.82 1.44
CA SER A 581 -19.60 -11.29 1.33
C SER A 581 -19.55 -9.82 0.93
N ALA A 582 -20.43 -9.41 0.02
CA ALA A 582 -20.60 -8.01 -0.37
C ALA A 582 -21.94 -7.49 0.13
N HIS A 583 -21.95 -6.27 0.70
CA HIS A 583 -23.13 -5.57 1.21
C HIS A 583 -23.18 -4.16 0.64
N ILE A 584 -24.36 -3.65 0.32
CA ILE A 584 -24.54 -2.26 -0.08
C ILE A 584 -25.21 -1.49 1.06
N MET A 585 -24.64 -0.34 1.43
CA MET A 585 -25.21 0.59 2.41
C MET A 585 -25.23 2.00 1.83
N SER A 586 -26.41 2.55 1.54
CA SER A 586 -26.55 3.85 0.89
C SER A 586 -27.60 4.73 1.59
N GLY A 587 -27.42 6.05 1.48
CA GLY A 587 -28.43 7.03 1.86
C GLY A 587 -29.61 7.12 0.90
N ASP A 588 -29.53 6.48 -0.26
CA ASP A 588 -30.53 6.52 -1.30
C ASP A 588 -31.78 5.70 -0.97
N HIS A 589 -32.82 5.91 -1.79
CA HIS A 589 -34.10 5.20 -1.64
C HIS A 589 -33.91 3.67 -1.70
N PRO A 590 -34.53 2.89 -0.81
CA PRO A 590 -34.33 1.43 -0.74
C PRO A 590 -34.62 0.71 -2.06
N GLY A 591 -35.60 1.16 -2.87
CA GLY A 591 -35.89 0.59 -4.18
C GLY A 591 -34.73 0.69 -5.17
N THR A 592 -34.04 1.84 -5.21
CA THR A 592 -32.86 2.05 -6.06
C THR A 592 -31.71 1.13 -5.62
N VAL A 593 -31.48 1.02 -4.32
CA VAL A 593 -30.41 0.20 -3.74
C VAL A 593 -30.69 -1.29 -4.00
N ALA A 594 -31.92 -1.75 -3.84
CA ALA A 594 -32.33 -3.12 -4.11
C ALA A 594 -32.19 -3.50 -5.59
N TRP A 595 -32.52 -2.58 -6.50
CA TRP A 595 -32.34 -2.81 -7.94
C TRP A 595 -30.86 -2.97 -8.31
N ILE A 596 -29.98 -2.09 -7.79
CA ILE A 596 -28.54 -2.19 -8.00
C ILE A 596 -27.98 -3.51 -7.44
N ALA A 597 -28.42 -3.89 -6.24
CA ALA A 597 -28.03 -5.13 -5.61
C ALA A 597 -28.41 -6.36 -6.46
N GLN A 598 -29.60 -6.37 -7.02
CA GLN A 598 -30.06 -7.42 -7.94
C GLN A 598 -29.20 -7.50 -9.21
N GLN A 599 -28.84 -6.34 -9.80
CA GLN A 599 -27.97 -6.29 -10.98
C GLN A 599 -26.55 -6.83 -10.70
N LEU A 600 -26.05 -6.62 -9.49
CA LEU A 600 -24.70 -7.03 -9.07
C LEU A 600 -24.66 -8.41 -8.38
N GLY A 601 -25.83 -9.01 -8.07
CA GLY A 601 -25.89 -10.27 -7.35
C GLY A 601 -25.52 -10.15 -5.87
N ILE A 602 -25.93 -9.04 -5.23
CA ILE A 602 -25.67 -8.76 -3.80
C ILE A 602 -26.98 -8.96 -3.03
N ASP A 603 -26.96 -9.83 -1.98
CA ASP A 603 -28.16 -10.17 -1.24
C ASP A 603 -28.51 -9.18 -0.12
N ASP A 604 -27.54 -8.57 0.55
CA ASP A 604 -27.76 -7.60 1.64
C ASP A 604 -27.52 -6.16 1.15
N ALA A 605 -28.62 -5.44 0.95
CA ALA A 605 -28.60 -4.08 0.47
C ALA A 605 -29.58 -3.21 1.27
N ARG A 606 -29.08 -2.11 1.84
CA ARG A 606 -29.83 -1.23 2.74
C ARG A 606 -29.80 0.20 2.23
N GLY A 607 -30.97 0.76 2.02
CA GLY A 607 -31.19 2.16 1.66
C GLY A 607 -31.63 3.03 2.83
N ASN A 608 -31.78 4.33 2.60
CA ASN A 608 -32.15 5.36 3.59
C ASN A 608 -31.26 5.38 4.84
N MET A 609 -30.00 5.00 4.72
CA MET A 609 -29.08 4.95 5.85
C MET A 609 -28.36 6.30 6.05
N SER A 610 -28.45 6.86 7.24
CA SER A 610 -27.61 7.99 7.64
C SER A 610 -26.15 7.53 7.83
N PRO A 611 -25.17 8.46 7.83
CA PRO A 611 -23.76 8.13 8.14
C PRO A 611 -23.58 7.36 9.47
N ARG A 612 -24.41 7.69 10.46
CA ARG A 612 -24.41 7.04 11.77
C ARG A 612 -24.96 5.61 11.69
N ASP A 613 -26.05 5.39 10.94
CA ASP A 613 -26.64 4.07 10.77
C ASP A 613 -25.68 3.12 10.06
N LYS A 614 -24.93 3.61 9.04
CA LYS A 614 -23.88 2.86 8.37
C LYS A 614 -22.78 2.42 9.37
N ALA A 615 -22.30 3.34 10.21
CA ALA A 615 -21.30 3.04 11.22
C ALA A 615 -21.79 2.02 12.26
N GLU A 616 -23.05 2.12 12.70
CA GLU A 616 -23.68 1.19 13.65
C GLU A 616 -23.86 -0.22 13.04
N ALA A 617 -24.27 -0.30 11.78
CA ALA A 617 -24.37 -1.56 11.04
C ALA A 617 -23.00 -2.25 10.90
N ILE A 618 -21.95 -1.50 10.60
CA ILE A 618 -20.58 -2.02 10.54
C ILE A 618 -20.15 -2.53 11.91
N ASN A 619 -20.40 -1.78 12.99
CA ASN A 619 -20.08 -2.22 14.34
C ASN A 619 -20.84 -3.50 14.72
N THR A 620 -22.09 -3.65 14.28
CA THR A 620 -22.88 -4.88 14.48
C THR A 620 -22.24 -6.09 13.76
N LEU A 621 -21.81 -5.92 12.52
CA LEU A 621 -21.07 -6.96 11.78
C LEU A 621 -19.78 -7.36 12.48
N ARG A 622 -19.01 -6.36 12.97
CA ARG A 622 -17.78 -6.59 13.73
C ARG A 622 -18.04 -7.31 15.07
N ALA A 623 -19.10 -6.95 15.78
CA ALA A 623 -19.51 -7.64 17.00
C ALA A 623 -19.93 -9.10 16.75
N ALA A 624 -20.44 -9.41 15.56
CA ALA A 624 -20.71 -10.76 15.10
C ALA A 624 -19.43 -11.54 14.68
N GLY A 625 -18.24 -10.95 14.85
CA GLY A 625 -16.94 -11.59 14.56
C GLY A 625 -16.50 -11.46 13.10
N LYS A 626 -17.17 -10.63 12.30
CA LYS A 626 -16.78 -10.37 10.90
C LYS A 626 -15.61 -9.37 10.82
N VAL A 627 -14.74 -9.58 9.85
CA VAL A 627 -13.68 -8.63 9.50
C VAL A 627 -14.16 -7.80 8.32
N VAL A 628 -14.59 -6.58 8.63
CA VAL A 628 -15.31 -5.72 7.68
C VAL A 628 -14.38 -4.72 7.00
N ALA A 629 -14.42 -4.69 5.67
CA ALA A 629 -13.89 -3.58 4.86
C ALA A 629 -15.02 -2.65 4.47
N MET A 630 -14.83 -1.32 4.62
CA MET A 630 -15.75 -0.30 4.10
C MET A 630 -15.10 0.42 2.92
N VAL A 631 -15.88 0.63 1.86
CA VAL A 631 -15.45 1.40 0.67
C VAL A 631 -16.43 2.53 0.44
N GLY A 632 -15.92 3.75 0.32
CA GLY A 632 -16.71 4.95 0.09
C GLY A 632 -15.87 6.08 -0.51
N ASP A 633 -16.53 7.13 -0.98
CA ASP A 633 -15.91 8.29 -1.63
C ASP A 633 -16.24 9.63 -0.95
N GLY A 634 -17.27 9.67 -0.10
CA GLY A 634 -17.86 10.88 0.42
C GLY A 634 -17.48 11.25 1.86
N ILE A 635 -17.72 12.53 2.19
CA ILE A 635 -17.66 13.05 3.57
C ILE A 635 -18.64 12.28 4.48
N ASN A 636 -19.79 11.89 3.91
CA ASN A 636 -20.84 11.16 4.62
C ASN A 636 -20.41 9.76 5.06
N ASP A 637 -19.39 9.19 4.44
CA ASP A 637 -18.90 7.86 4.75
C ASP A 637 -17.81 7.85 5.83
N ALA A 638 -17.24 9.01 6.22
CA ALA A 638 -16.16 9.10 7.19
C ALA A 638 -16.45 8.35 8.51
N PRO A 639 -17.64 8.41 9.11
CA PRO A 639 -17.96 7.63 10.31
C PRO A 639 -17.96 6.12 10.05
N ALA A 640 -18.43 5.67 8.89
CA ALA A 640 -18.47 4.27 8.47
C ALA A 640 -17.05 3.75 8.15
N LEU A 641 -16.24 4.55 7.46
CA LEU A 641 -14.83 4.25 7.17
C LEU A 641 -14.03 4.09 8.48
N ALA A 642 -14.26 4.96 9.47
CA ALA A 642 -13.62 4.87 10.78
C ALA A 642 -14.09 3.67 11.61
N ALA A 643 -15.33 3.22 11.43
CA ALA A 643 -15.90 2.09 12.16
C ALA A 643 -15.42 0.73 11.63
N ALA A 644 -14.97 0.63 10.40
CA ALA A 644 -14.52 -0.62 9.77
C ALA A 644 -13.18 -1.13 10.33
N ASN A 645 -12.86 -2.41 10.12
CA ASN A 645 -11.54 -2.96 10.43
C ASN A 645 -10.49 -2.41 9.48
N VAL A 646 -10.83 -2.27 8.21
CA VAL A 646 -10.03 -1.61 7.17
C VAL A 646 -10.97 -0.82 6.28
N SER A 647 -10.53 0.33 5.82
CA SER A 647 -11.35 1.21 4.97
C SER A 647 -10.57 1.64 3.74
N PHE A 648 -11.30 1.79 2.64
CA PHE A 648 -10.78 2.19 1.33
C PHE A 648 -11.54 3.42 0.85
N ALA A 649 -10.81 4.50 0.54
CA ALA A 649 -11.36 5.66 -0.15
C ALA A 649 -11.10 5.55 -1.65
N MET A 650 -12.09 5.93 -2.47
CA MET A 650 -11.85 6.16 -3.90
C MET A 650 -11.10 7.48 -4.08
N LYS A 651 -10.15 7.55 -5.03
CA LYS A 651 -9.51 8.81 -5.42
C LYS A 651 -10.60 9.76 -5.95
N ASP A 652 -10.40 11.07 -5.82
CA ASP A 652 -11.38 12.12 -6.11
C ASP A 652 -12.65 12.09 -5.21
N GLY A 653 -12.65 11.24 -4.19
CA GLY A 653 -13.54 11.37 -3.04
C GLY A 653 -13.24 12.67 -2.26
N ALA A 654 -14.05 12.94 -1.26
CA ALA A 654 -13.79 14.10 -0.39
C ALA A 654 -12.47 13.90 0.39
N ASP A 655 -11.69 14.97 0.56
CA ASP A 655 -10.44 14.96 1.33
C ASP A 655 -10.58 14.29 2.70
N VAL A 656 -11.74 14.47 3.36
CA VAL A 656 -12.04 13.84 4.66
C VAL A 656 -12.09 12.32 4.55
N ALA A 657 -12.62 11.76 3.47
CA ALA A 657 -12.65 10.31 3.25
C ALA A 657 -11.24 9.77 3.02
N GLU A 658 -10.44 10.44 2.20
CA GLU A 658 -9.04 10.08 1.98
C GLU A 658 -8.22 10.11 3.28
N HIS A 659 -8.42 11.13 4.12
CA HIS A 659 -7.72 11.23 5.41
C HIS A 659 -8.19 10.19 6.44
N THR A 660 -9.43 9.74 6.39
CA THR A 660 -10.00 8.78 7.34
C THR A 660 -9.70 7.34 6.93
N ALA A 661 -9.67 7.02 5.65
CA ALA A 661 -9.50 5.67 5.14
C ALA A 661 -8.13 5.07 5.46
N SER A 662 -8.07 3.75 5.59
CA SER A 662 -6.84 2.97 5.81
C SER A 662 -6.02 2.79 4.54
N ALA A 663 -6.65 2.91 3.37
CA ALA A 663 -6.01 2.86 2.06
C ALA A 663 -6.81 3.70 1.04
N THR A 664 -6.11 4.20 0.01
CA THR A 664 -6.71 4.94 -1.11
C THR A 664 -6.58 4.11 -2.39
N LEU A 665 -7.66 4.04 -3.17
CA LEU A 665 -7.73 3.40 -4.49
C LEU A 665 -7.66 4.50 -5.55
N MET A 666 -6.59 4.48 -6.35
CA MET A 666 -6.26 5.56 -7.29
C MET A 666 -7.00 5.47 -8.62
N GLN A 667 -7.46 4.27 -8.98
CA GLN A 667 -8.32 4.03 -10.13
C GLN A 667 -9.76 3.98 -9.63
N HIS A 668 -10.66 4.70 -10.19
CA HIS A 668 -12.08 4.70 -9.80
C HIS A 668 -12.78 3.35 -10.05
N SER A 669 -12.12 2.23 -9.76
CA SER A 669 -12.48 0.87 -10.12
C SER A 669 -12.72 0.01 -8.87
N VAL A 670 -13.86 -0.69 -8.84
CA VAL A 670 -14.17 -1.66 -7.79
C VAL A 670 -13.24 -2.89 -7.88
N SER A 671 -12.76 -3.21 -9.07
CA SER A 671 -11.79 -4.29 -9.28
C SER A 671 -10.49 -4.05 -8.53
N GLN A 672 -10.07 -2.78 -8.36
CA GLN A 672 -8.89 -2.41 -7.60
C GLN A 672 -9.01 -2.77 -6.11
N LEU A 673 -10.22 -2.69 -5.52
CA LEU A 673 -10.47 -3.18 -4.17
C LEU A 673 -10.17 -4.69 -4.07
N VAL A 674 -10.65 -5.47 -5.03
CA VAL A 674 -10.39 -6.92 -5.06
C VAL A 674 -8.90 -7.20 -5.13
N ASP A 675 -8.18 -6.47 -5.97
CA ASP A 675 -6.73 -6.59 -6.10
C ASP A 675 -6.01 -6.19 -4.80
N ALA A 676 -6.50 -5.17 -4.08
CA ALA A 676 -5.99 -4.77 -2.77
C ALA A 676 -6.10 -5.91 -1.75
N LEU A 677 -7.26 -6.56 -1.66
CA LEU A 677 -7.49 -7.69 -0.77
C LEU A 677 -6.63 -8.91 -1.14
N LEU A 678 -6.46 -9.18 -2.44
CA LEU A 678 -5.64 -10.30 -2.93
C LEU A 678 -4.15 -10.09 -2.68
N ILE A 679 -3.62 -8.88 -2.95
CA ILE A 679 -2.23 -8.54 -2.65
C ILE A 679 -1.98 -8.70 -1.14
N SER A 680 -2.91 -8.23 -0.31
CA SER A 680 -2.82 -8.33 1.14
C SER A 680 -2.83 -9.78 1.61
N ARG A 681 -3.73 -10.63 1.09
CA ARG A 681 -3.77 -12.08 1.37
C ARG A 681 -2.48 -12.78 0.95
N ALA A 682 -1.96 -12.46 -0.24
CA ALA A 682 -0.70 -13.01 -0.73
C ALA A 682 0.49 -12.58 0.16
N THR A 683 0.50 -11.32 0.61
CA THR A 683 1.52 -10.78 1.52
C THR A 683 1.47 -11.48 2.88
N LEU A 684 0.30 -11.62 3.49
CA LEU A 684 0.14 -12.31 4.78
C LEU A 684 0.51 -13.80 4.68
N LYS A 685 0.15 -14.47 3.59
CA LYS A 685 0.56 -15.86 3.31
C LYS A 685 2.09 -15.96 3.21
N ASN A 686 2.72 -15.02 2.53
CA ASN A 686 4.19 -14.97 2.41
C ASN A 686 4.86 -14.72 3.76
N ILE A 687 4.32 -13.83 4.61
CA ILE A 687 4.80 -13.61 5.98
C ILE A 687 4.75 -14.91 6.78
N ARG A 688 3.62 -15.64 6.76
CA ARG A 688 3.49 -16.92 7.46
C ARG A 688 4.51 -17.95 6.98
N GLN A 689 4.74 -18.04 5.68
CA GLN A 689 5.76 -18.91 5.10
C GLN A 689 7.18 -18.51 5.54
N ASN A 690 7.48 -17.19 5.54
CA ASN A 690 8.76 -16.68 6.00
C ASN A 690 9.01 -17.01 7.48
N LEU A 691 7.99 -16.84 8.32
CA LEU A 691 8.07 -17.21 9.74
C LEU A 691 8.29 -18.73 9.90
N PHE A 692 7.60 -19.54 9.10
CA PHE A 692 7.83 -20.99 9.09
C PHE A 692 9.30 -21.32 8.73
N PHE A 693 9.85 -20.74 7.66
CA PHE A 693 11.26 -20.94 7.29
C PHE A 693 12.23 -20.43 8.36
N ALA A 694 11.91 -19.33 9.01
CA ALA A 694 12.76 -18.78 10.08
C ALA A 694 12.82 -19.70 11.31
N PHE A 695 11.73 -20.44 11.62
CA PHE A 695 11.67 -21.30 12.80
C PHE A 695 12.06 -22.76 12.55
N ILE A 696 11.77 -23.31 11.36
CA ILE A 696 11.91 -24.75 11.12
C ILE A 696 13.36 -25.23 11.28
N TYR A 697 14.34 -24.43 10.83
CA TYR A 697 15.77 -24.74 10.99
C TYR A 697 16.16 -24.80 12.46
N ASN A 698 15.61 -23.93 13.29
CA ASN A 698 15.90 -23.89 14.73
C ASN A 698 15.21 -25.04 15.46
N ILE A 699 13.93 -25.31 15.15
CA ILE A 699 13.15 -26.39 15.77
C ILE A 699 13.79 -27.76 15.53
N LEU A 700 14.26 -28.00 14.31
CA LEU A 700 14.92 -29.26 13.96
C LEU A 700 16.39 -29.26 14.39
N GLY A 701 17.07 -28.14 14.30
CA GLY A 701 18.50 -28.06 14.56
C GLY A 701 18.89 -28.09 16.03
N ILE A 702 18.10 -27.47 16.92
CA ILE A 702 18.40 -27.45 18.38
C ILE A 702 18.49 -28.86 18.95
N PRO A 703 17.50 -29.78 18.78
CA PRO A 703 17.59 -31.13 19.26
C PRO A 703 18.78 -31.91 18.65
N LEU A 704 19.02 -31.76 17.34
CA LEU A 704 20.14 -32.42 16.67
C LEU A 704 21.49 -31.93 17.19
N ALA A 705 21.64 -30.63 17.46
CA ALA A 705 22.83 -30.05 18.07
C ALA A 705 23.03 -30.54 19.52
N ALA A 706 21.96 -30.57 20.31
CA ALA A 706 22.01 -31.06 21.69
C ALA A 706 22.40 -32.52 21.78
N LEU A 707 21.98 -33.36 20.83
CA LEU A 707 22.34 -34.78 20.74
C LEU A 707 23.73 -35.03 20.12
N GLY A 708 24.38 -33.96 19.56
CA GLY A 708 25.71 -34.04 18.97
C GLY A 708 25.74 -34.44 17.49
N TYR A 709 24.59 -34.46 16.81
CA TYR A 709 24.54 -34.74 15.38
C TYR A 709 24.89 -33.51 14.50
N LEU A 710 24.91 -32.30 15.10
CA LEU A 710 25.30 -31.07 14.41
C LEU A 710 26.54 -30.46 15.09
N ASN A 711 27.58 -30.22 14.29
CA ASN A 711 28.69 -29.39 14.72
C ASN A 711 28.38 -27.89 14.53
N PRO A 712 29.12 -26.97 15.20
CA PRO A 712 28.88 -25.54 15.08
C PRO A 712 29.00 -24.97 13.65
N ILE A 713 29.81 -25.60 12.78
CA ILE A 713 30.02 -25.18 11.39
C ILE A 713 28.76 -25.44 10.56
N ILE A 714 28.20 -26.66 10.65
CA ILE A 714 26.96 -27.04 9.98
C ILE A 714 25.81 -26.19 10.50
N ALA A 715 25.77 -25.92 11.81
CA ALA A 715 24.82 -25.02 12.43
C ALA A 715 24.88 -23.60 11.83
N GLY A 716 26.08 -23.04 11.65
CA GLY A 716 26.25 -21.73 11.01
C GLY A 716 25.82 -21.69 9.53
N ALA A 717 26.12 -22.77 8.78
CA ALA A 717 25.68 -22.89 7.39
C ALA A 717 24.14 -22.98 7.27
N ALA A 718 23.49 -23.75 8.15
CA ALA A 718 22.02 -23.88 8.20
C ALA A 718 21.34 -22.53 8.50
N MET A 719 21.93 -21.70 9.36
CA MET A 719 21.45 -20.35 9.63
C MET A 719 21.53 -19.44 8.40
N ALA A 720 22.65 -19.46 7.66
CA ALA A 720 22.79 -18.70 6.43
C ALA A 720 21.73 -19.13 5.40
N LEU A 721 21.47 -20.44 5.28
CA LEU A 721 20.45 -21.00 4.40
C LEU A 721 19.04 -20.57 4.82
N SER A 722 18.74 -20.49 6.12
CA SER A 722 17.47 -19.98 6.65
C SER A 722 17.21 -18.55 6.17
N SER A 723 18.20 -17.66 6.26
CA SER A 723 18.08 -16.28 5.80
C SER A 723 17.87 -16.19 4.28
N ILE A 724 18.58 -17.00 3.49
CA ILE A 724 18.40 -17.09 2.04
C ILE A 724 17.00 -17.58 1.67
N SER A 725 16.46 -18.57 2.41
CA SER A 725 15.13 -19.12 2.18
C SER A 725 14.03 -18.08 2.40
N VAL A 726 14.11 -17.33 3.51
CA VAL A 726 13.17 -16.24 3.82
C VAL A 726 13.19 -15.16 2.76
N LEU A 727 14.39 -14.76 2.36
CA LEU A 727 14.58 -13.73 1.35
C LEU A 727 14.07 -14.16 -0.03
N GLY A 728 14.45 -15.35 -0.47
CA GLY A 728 13.99 -15.92 -1.75
C GLY A 728 12.46 -16.00 -1.81
N ASN A 729 11.83 -16.41 -0.68
CA ASN A 729 10.38 -16.47 -0.59
C ASN A 729 9.73 -15.07 -0.61
N ALA A 730 10.30 -14.08 0.07
CA ALA A 730 9.80 -12.70 0.02
C ALA A 730 9.89 -12.13 -1.40
N LEU A 731 10.98 -12.34 -2.12
CA LEU A 731 11.16 -11.90 -3.50
C LEU A 731 10.20 -12.61 -4.49
N ARG A 732 9.79 -13.85 -4.21
CA ARG A 732 8.80 -14.58 -5.00
C ARG A 732 7.46 -13.83 -5.05
N LEU A 733 7.09 -13.13 -3.97
CA LEU A 733 5.85 -12.33 -3.91
C LEU A 733 5.80 -11.26 -5.02
N LYS A 734 6.95 -10.70 -5.42
CA LYS A 734 7.03 -9.72 -6.52
C LYS A 734 6.49 -10.29 -7.85
N ARG A 735 6.69 -11.61 -8.09
CA ARG A 735 6.28 -12.31 -9.32
C ARG A 735 4.93 -13.03 -9.18
N ALA A 736 4.34 -13.05 -7.98
CA ALA A 736 3.04 -13.69 -7.80
C ALA A 736 1.97 -13.01 -8.67
N ARG A 737 1.14 -13.78 -9.37
CA ARG A 737 -0.01 -13.25 -10.11
C ARG A 737 -1.12 -12.88 -9.11
N ILE A 738 -1.91 -11.87 -9.49
CA ILE A 738 -3.11 -11.43 -8.74
C ILE A 738 -4.30 -11.95 -9.56
N ASP A 739 -4.53 -13.24 -9.51
CA ASP A 739 -5.67 -13.87 -10.21
C ASP A 739 -6.71 -14.34 -9.20
#